data_118020bd42d17be87f1257927d23d9f1
#
_entry.id   118020bd42d17be87f1257927d23d9f1
#
_cell.length_a   1.000
_cell.length_b   1.000
_cell.length_c   1.000
_cell.angle_alpha   90.00
_cell.angle_beta   90.00
_cell.angle_gamma   90.00
#
_symmetry.space_group_name_H-M   'P 1'
#
loop_
_entity.id
_entity.type
_entity.pdbx_description
1 polymer ?
#
loop_
_entity_poly.entity_id
_entity_poly.type
_entity_poly.pdbx_seq_one_letter_code
_entity_poly.pdbx_strand_id
1 'polypeptide(L)'
;MKKRNTAIRALSVFLAYAMVCISVPAAGQEMFGSGVNRETEENTSDLKEFQSSQADEFGTDTESDAELFGSDDAKQEFQDGEATEENTDGIRYIKGRPLTEEERKEELEPFKNLKPIDPGPEVESDLTSVYAAYGSRETAFPSSYDSRKEGLVTPVKNQNPFGTCWAFGMAAIMETSLLAQNKGTYDLSEEHLSYFFSNRQNDPLGNTPDDKNYVLGNYHVIGGNDHLAAIYLSTWSGMTTEADVPFPTDSSHQNDLTVQIPESKAYNSAAYLKNASVSKYSEERMKEMLLNDHAVSIMLYMKESYVNPDTAAYCYPVGKSNSTVINHIVTVVGWDDTYSKDNFLPVSNVTSDGAWIIKNSWGEKKGDGGYYYLSYQDPNISKLVSAEAVAASDQKYRNNYFYDGSSALSVIPIQAGQSVAAVYETTAGKGKAEVLGEVNLVTNSDNACYKIQIYTDLTDPYDPESGTAAYAAPYEFEQPIAGVQTISVPEVVLKQGSRYSVVITNSGIEKISFGVEAKSSYGNWFTCTAGIETGQTFYKSASETARWTDGKTKNWTARIKAHTRTLNQSWVPDTPVFQVKAYNSGYNLISWKKVSGATGYYVYRKPAAGGKWSQIADVGTSELKYKDSKVTANASYRYTVKAYYEASGKRYSGKYKTGDVIKAAPAVQKVTSVKSEKNGIRIRWKPQKKCDGYYIYRKKKGGSYQLIKKISNGNSSSYLDKKAQKGVSYYYAVKAYVKEPYGNTYSKYKSSSAVKRK
;
A
#
# COMPACT_ATOMS: atom_id res chain seq x y z
N MET A 1 -19.03 15.93 -38.63
CA MET A 1 -19.04 14.51 -38.25
C MET A 1 -17.61 14.12 -37.85
N LYS A 2 -17.27 14.28 -36.59
CA LYS A 2 -16.04 13.77 -35.92
C LYS A 2 -16.03 14.44 -34.55
N LYS A 3 -16.58 13.77 -33.55
CA LYS A 3 -16.39 14.00 -32.09
C LYS A 3 -17.49 13.23 -31.37
N ARG A 4 -17.25 11.97 -31.11
CA ARG A 4 -17.94 11.11 -30.13
C ARG A 4 -17.30 9.74 -30.22
N ASN A 5 -16.30 9.49 -29.38
CA ASN A 5 -15.87 8.15 -28.93
C ASN A 5 -14.60 8.31 -28.08
N THR A 6 -14.74 8.88 -26.89
CA THR A 6 -13.66 8.88 -25.89
C THR A 6 -14.20 8.94 -24.45
N ALA A 7 -15.37 8.36 -24.24
CA ALA A 7 -16.00 8.43 -22.90
C ALA A 7 -16.58 7.07 -22.41
N ILE A 8 -16.14 5.93 -22.94
CA ILE A 8 -16.70 4.62 -22.55
C ILE A 8 -15.64 3.63 -22.02
N ARG A 9 -14.38 4.02 -21.89
CA ARG A 9 -13.35 3.11 -21.35
C ARG A 9 -12.88 3.39 -19.91
N ALA A 10 -13.52 4.32 -19.20
CA ALA A 10 -13.14 4.65 -17.81
C ALA A 10 -14.17 4.21 -16.74
N LEU A 11 -15.18 3.41 -17.10
CA LEU A 11 -16.26 3.03 -16.17
C LEU A 11 -16.39 1.52 -15.93
N SER A 12 -15.53 0.70 -16.49
CA SER A 12 -15.61 -0.76 -16.34
C SER A 12 -14.65 -1.38 -15.31
N VAL A 13 -13.81 -0.59 -14.64
CA VAL A 13 -12.87 -1.10 -13.64
C VAL A 13 -13.31 -0.85 -12.19
N PHE A 14 -14.38 -0.06 -11.96
CA PHE A 14 -14.82 0.29 -10.59
C PHE A 14 -16.08 -0.43 -10.10
N LEU A 15 -16.61 -1.43 -10.82
CA LEU A 15 -17.85 -2.13 -10.43
C LEU A 15 -17.72 -3.65 -10.21
N ALA A 16 -16.51 -4.20 -10.17
CA ALA A 16 -16.28 -5.63 -9.94
C ALA A 16 -15.81 -5.99 -8.52
N TYR A 17 -15.72 -5.03 -7.60
CA TYR A 17 -15.15 -5.26 -6.25
C TYR A 17 -16.15 -5.19 -5.09
N ALA A 18 -17.41 -5.36 -5.33
CA ALA A 18 -18.40 -5.34 -4.26
C ALA A 18 -19.47 -6.41 -4.46
N MET A 19 -19.12 -7.68 -4.36
CA MET A 19 -20.10 -8.74 -4.03
C MET A 19 -19.38 -10.05 -3.75
N VAL A 20 -19.70 -10.55 -2.59
CA VAL A 20 -19.60 -11.92 -2.05
C VAL A 20 -18.64 -12.04 -0.86
N CYS A 21 -19.15 -11.67 0.28
CA CYS A 21 -19.02 -12.42 1.51
C CYS A 21 -20.34 -12.29 2.27
N ILE A 22 -21.30 -13.13 1.94
CA ILE A 22 -22.53 -13.31 2.73
C ILE A 22 -22.33 -14.56 3.54
N SER A 23 -22.10 -14.40 4.85
CA SER A 23 -22.16 -15.47 5.83
C SER A 23 -23.60 -15.88 6.06
N VAL A 24 -23.88 -17.15 5.86
CA VAL A 24 -25.14 -17.82 6.27
C VAL A 24 -25.02 -18.19 7.75
N PRO A 25 -25.98 -17.83 8.61
CA PRO A 25 -25.99 -18.30 10.00
C PRO A 25 -26.60 -19.69 10.13
N ALA A 26 -25.87 -20.61 10.74
CA ALA A 26 -26.43 -21.88 11.19
C ALA A 26 -27.10 -21.69 12.56
N ALA A 27 -28.37 -22.03 12.64
CA ALA A 27 -29.17 -22.01 13.85
C ALA A 27 -29.01 -23.30 14.69
N GLY A 28 -28.88 -23.08 16.00
CA GLY A 28 -29.62 -23.79 17.06
C GLY A 28 -29.24 -25.21 17.44
N GLN A 29 -28.80 -25.36 18.66
CA GLN A 29 -29.60 -26.11 19.68
C GLN A 29 -29.00 -25.97 21.06
N GLU A 30 -29.91 -25.68 21.98
CA GLU A 30 -29.74 -25.60 23.45
C GLU A 30 -29.46 -26.99 24.07
N MET A 31 -28.80 -27.07 25.25
CA MET A 31 -29.46 -27.20 26.55
C MET A 31 -28.55 -27.74 27.66
N PHE A 32 -28.75 -27.17 28.86
CA PHE A 32 -28.47 -27.68 30.23
C PHE A 32 -27.00 -27.82 30.67
N GLY A 33 -26.59 -27.37 31.83
CA GLY A 33 -27.21 -26.78 33.02
C GLY A 33 -26.32 -27.04 34.21
N SER A 34 -26.39 -26.13 35.20
CA SER A 34 -26.00 -26.26 36.61
C SER A 34 -24.54 -26.51 36.97
N GLY A 35 -23.89 -25.83 37.85
CA GLY A 35 -24.22 -24.97 38.95
C GLY A 35 -23.15 -25.10 40.03
N VAL A 36 -23.04 -24.06 40.84
CA VAL A 36 -22.56 -24.06 42.24
C VAL A 36 -21.08 -23.75 42.51
N ASN A 37 -20.86 -22.47 42.81
CA ASN A 37 -20.37 -21.85 44.06
C ASN A 37 -19.14 -22.35 44.81
N ARG A 38 -18.35 -21.35 45.13
CA ARG A 38 -17.82 -20.85 46.43
C ARG A 38 -16.33 -20.96 46.60
N GLU A 39 -15.78 -19.87 46.82
CA GLU A 39 -15.34 -19.04 47.94
C GLU A 39 -13.86 -19.12 48.27
N THR A 40 -13.25 -17.91 48.22
CA THR A 40 -12.41 -17.25 49.24
C THR A 40 -11.13 -17.99 49.70
N GLU A 41 -10.02 -17.36 49.76
CA GLU A 41 -9.47 -16.39 50.69
C GLU A 41 -8.01 -16.05 50.37
N GLU A 42 -7.71 -14.80 50.53
CA GLU A 42 -6.55 -14.06 50.93
C GLU A 42 -5.30 -14.84 51.41
N ASN A 43 -4.11 -14.40 51.03
CA ASN A 43 -3.19 -13.82 52.01
C ASN A 43 -2.03 -13.04 51.37
N THR A 44 -1.84 -11.91 52.02
CA THR A 44 -0.83 -10.85 51.87
C THR A 44 0.53 -11.24 52.43
N SER A 45 1.49 -10.35 52.10
CA SER A 45 2.80 -10.04 52.71
C SER A 45 4.00 -10.73 52.03
N ASP A 46 5.12 -10.07 51.68
CA ASP A 46 5.77 -8.93 52.30
C ASP A 46 6.67 -8.23 51.30
N LEU A 47 6.68 -6.91 51.40
CA LEU A 47 7.68 -5.97 50.91
C LEU A 47 9.04 -6.21 51.59
N LYS A 48 10.13 -6.05 50.88
CA LYS A 48 11.28 -5.31 51.42
C LYS A 48 12.14 -4.73 50.32
N GLU A 49 12.27 -3.43 50.43
CA GLU A 49 13.25 -2.50 49.83
C GLU A 49 14.70 -2.98 49.98
N PHE A 50 15.52 -2.63 49.01
CA PHE A 50 16.84 -2.05 49.30
C PHE A 50 17.19 -1.00 48.25
N GLN A 51 17.38 0.22 48.77
CA GLN A 51 17.88 1.39 48.07
C GLN A 51 19.40 1.44 48.09
N SER A 52 19.91 2.06 47.00
CA SER A 52 20.99 3.04 46.91
C SER A 52 22.44 2.60 47.20
N SER A 53 23.37 2.93 46.35
CA SER A 53 24.19 4.16 46.38
C SER A 53 25.23 4.12 45.27
N GLN A 54 25.26 5.20 44.49
CA GLN A 54 26.35 6.15 44.17
C GLN A 54 27.72 5.60 43.77
N ALA A 55 28.06 5.88 42.51
CA ALA A 55 28.98 6.94 42.02
C ALA A 55 30.49 6.70 42.25
N ASP A 56 31.21 6.88 41.22
CA ASP A 56 32.43 7.60 40.96
C ASP A 56 33.65 6.82 40.45
N GLU A 57 34.07 7.28 39.30
CA GLU A 57 35.38 7.70 38.82
C GLU A 57 36.49 6.70 38.45
N PHE A 58 36.90 6.92 37.18
CA PHE A 58 38.27 6.88 36.63
C PHE A 58 39.07 5.57 36.61
N GLY A 59 39.57 5.28 35.39
CA GLY A 59 40.78 4.51 35.20
C GLY A 59 40.93 3.94 33.79
N THR A 60 41.63 4.67 32.97
CA THR A 60 42.33 4.18 31.78
C THR A 60 43.20 2.98 32.14
N ASP A 61 43.23 1.95 31.30
CA ASP A 61 44.41 1.41 30.64
C ASP A 61 44.16 0.05 29.98
N THR A 62 44.44 0.05 28.73
CA THR A 62 45.18 -0.89 27.88
C THR A 62 45.29 -2.38 28.24
N GLU A 63 45.12 -3.13 27.17
CA GLU A 63 45.77 -4.39 26.79
C GLU A 63 45.12 -5.72 27.17
N SER A 64 44.93 -6.47 26.07
CA SER A 64 45.04 -7.92 25.90
C SER A 64 43.99 -8.80 26.56
N ASP A 65 43.13 -9.34 25.67
CA ASP A 65 43.05 -10.79 25.52
C ASP A 65 42.27 -11.13 24.25
N ALA A 66 43.00 -11.16 23.15
CA ALA A 66 42.59 -11.85 21.92
C ALA A 66 43.36 -13.18 21.89
N GLU A 67 42.70 -14.23 22.27
CA GLU A 67 43.05 -15.58 21.84
C GLU A 67 41.93 -16.52 22.22
N LEU A 68 41.20 -16.94 21.19
CA LEU A 68 40.71 -18.30 20.96
C LEU A 68 39.57 -18.27 19.92
N PHE A 69 40.00 -18.32 18.68
CA PHE A 69 39.40 -19.17 17.62
C PHE A 69 40.20 -18.89 16.35
N GLY A 70 41.27 -19.68 16.19
CA GLY A 70 42.00 -19.79 14.96
C GLY A 70 41.15 -20.50 13.92
N SER A 71 41.00 -19.90 12.79
CA SER A 71 41.00 -20.53 11.47
C SER A 71 41.68 -19.53 10.55
N ASP A 72 42.99 -19.65 10.45
CA ASP A 72 43.70 -19.21 9.26
C ASP A 72 43.12 -19.99 8.10
N ASP A 73 42.51 -19.28 7.18
CA ASP A 73 42.49 -19.52 5.73
C ASP A 73 41.43 -18.59 5.12
N ALA A 74 41.91 -17.45 4.69
CA ALA A 74 41.45 -16.62 3.57
C ALA A 74 41.73 -15.12 3.78
N LYS A 75 43.00 -14.81 4.13
CA LYS A 75 43.58 -13.53 3.75
C LYS A 75 44.40 -13.74 2.51
N GLN A 76 43.74 -13.83 1.36
CA GLN A 76 44.39 -13.52 0.10
C GLN A 76 44.60 -12.01 0.09
N GLU A 77 45.83 -11.56 0.35
CA GLU A 77 46.26 -10.21 0.11
C GLU A 77 46.01 -9.90 -1.35
N PHE A 78 45.00 -9.04 -1.62
CA PHE A 78 44.91 -8.39 -2.90
C PHE A 78 46.13 -7.52 -3.11
N GLN A 79 47.07 -7.96 -3.93
CA GLN A 79 48.11 -7.10 -4.42
C GLN A 79 47.48 -5.98 -5.21
N ASP A 80 47.81 -4.72 -4.93
CA ASP A 80 47.36 -3.52 -5.62
C ASP A 80 47.53 -3.66 -7.12
N GLY A 81 46.42 -3.99 -7.80
CA GLY A 81 46.31 -3.86 -9.26
C GLY A 81 46.20 -2.38 -9.60
N GLU A 82 46.92 -1.91 -10.60
CA GLU A 82 46.82 -0.54 -11.10
C GLU A 82 45.37 -0.25 -11.49
N ALA A 83 44.77 0.77 -10.89
CA ALA A 83 43.46 1.27 -11.29
C ALA A 83 43.50 1.83 -12.70
N THR A 84 42.78 1.24 -13.64
CA THR A 84 42.91 1.58 -15.06
C THR A 84 41.99 2.69 -15.54
N GLU A 85 40.88 2.98 -14.83
CA GLU A 85 40.02 4.14 -15.11
C GLU A 85 39.11 4.44 -13.90
N GLU A 86 39.05 5.70 -13.50
CA GLU A 86 38.09 6.24 -12.53
C GLU A 86 37.06 7.07 -13.33
N ASN A 87 35.81 6.66 -13.37
CA ASN A 87 34.78 7.53 -13.93
C ASN A 87 34.35 8.59 -12.89
N THR A 88 33.71 9.66 -13.33
CA THR A 88 33.32 10.82 -12.53
C THR A 88 32.41 10.49 -11.36
N ASP A 89 31.89 9.23 -11.25
CA ASP A 89 30.92 8.79 -10.26
C ASP A 89 31.51 7.89 -9.16
N GLY A 90 32.84 7.71 -9.11
CA GLY A 90 33.55 6.95 -8.08
C GLY A 90 33.44 5.43 -8.21
N ILE A 91 32.98 4.92 -9.37
CA ILE A 91 32.98 3.49 -9.69
C ILE A 91 34.41 3.14 -10.16
N ARG A 92 35.02 2.18 -9.50
CA ARG A 92 36.38 1.71 -9.86
C ARG A 92 36.28 0.33 -10.49
N TYR A 93 36.84 0.21 -11.69
CA TYR A 93 37.07 -1.07 -12.32
C TYR A 93 38.53 -1.47 -12.04
N ILE A 94 38.71 -2.54 -11.27
CA ILE A 94 40.07 -3.04 -10.94
C ILE A 94 40.37 -4.18 -11.89
N LYS A 95 41.41 -4.03 -12.68
CA LYS A 95 41.90 -5.07 -13.56
C LYS A 95 42.64 -6.13 -12.75
N GLY A 96 42.07 -7.32 -12.64
CA GLY A 96 42.76 -8.47 -12.08
C GLY A 96 43.84 -9.00 -13.04
N ARG A 97 44.74 -9.84 -12.55
CA ARG A 97 45.64 -10.58 -13.45
C ARG A 97 44.86 -11.59 -14.29
N PRO A 98 45.26 -11.83 -15.55
CA PRO A 98 44.67 -12.89 -16.34
C PRO A 98 44.75 -14.24 -15.59
N LEU A 99 43.62 -14.93 -15.51
CA LEU A 99 43.59 -16.28 -14.98
C LEU A 99 44.41 -17.22 -15.90
N THR A 100 45.18 -18.10 -15.29
CA THR A 100 45.82 -19.19 -16.04
C THR A 100 44.76 -20.14 -16.59
N GLU A 101 45.13 -20.97 -17.57
CA GLU A 101 44.19 -21.92 -18.16
C GLU A 101 43.69 -22.97 -17.14
N GLU A 102 44.48 -23.27 -16.10
CA GLU A 102 44.13 -24.14 -15.00
C GLU A 102 43.14 -23.46 -14.06
N GLU A 103 43.40 -22.23 -13.66
CA GLU A 103 42.48 -21.41 -12.85
C GLU A 103 41.15 -21.17 -13.59
N ARG A 104 41.16 -20.96 -14.92
CA ARG A 104 39.95 -20.92 -15.75
C ARG A 104 39.19 -22.23 -15.72
N LYS A 105 39.87 -23.36 -15.74
CA LYS A 105 39.23 -24.66 -15.58
C LYS A 105 38.65 -24.86 -14.20
N GLU A 106 39.35 -24.45 -13.13
CA GLU A 106 38.85 -24.50 -11.76
C GLU A 106 37.69 -23.55 -11.54
N GLU A 107 37.71 -22.32 -12.07
CA GLU A 107 36.57 -21.39 -12.00
C GLU A 107 35.41 -21.84 -12.90
N LEU A 108 35.64 -22.47 -14.04
CA LEU A 108 34.61 -23.00 -14.93
C LEU A 108 34.11 -24.40 -14.51
N GLU A 109 34.86 -25.16 -13.71
CA GLU A 109 34.41 -26.45 -13.17
C GLU A 109 33.13 -26.36 -12.32
N PRO A 110 32.90 -25.32 -11.47
CA PRO A 110 31.62 -25.11 -10.85
C PRO A 110 30.47 -24.96 -11.84
N PHE A 111 30.71 -24.42 -13.05
CA PHE A 111 29.68 -24.31 -14.09
C PHE A 111 29.39 -25.63 -14.80
N LYS A 112 30.35 -26.53 -14.88
CA LYS A 112 30.13 -27.88 -15.37
C LYS A 112 29.30 -28.72 -14.40
N ASN A 113 29.42 -28.41 -13.11
CA ASN A 113 28.73 -29.06 -11.99
C ASN A 113 27.72 -28.12 -11.31
N LEU A 114 27.28 -27.05 -11.98
CA LEU A 114 26.16 -26.25 -11.47
C LEU A 114 25.03 -27.21 -11.11
N LYS A 115 24.94 -27.50 -9.82
CA LYS A 115 23.71 -28.04 -9.29
C LYS A 115 22.60 -27.08 -9.67
N PRO A 116 21.43 -27.60 -10.01
CA PRO A 116 20.30 -26.78 -10.40
C PRO A 116 20.16 -25.59 -9.44
N ILE A 117 19.82 -24.44 -9.98
CA ILE A 117 19.30 -23.33 -9.17
C ILE A 117 18.17 -23.96 -8.36
N ASP A 118 18.30 -23.98 -7.03
CA ASP A 118 17.19 -24.42 -6.20
C ASP A 118 16.05 -23.43 -6.46
N PRO A 119 14.92 -23.83 -7.06
CA PRO A 119 13.82 -22.93 -7.39
C PRO A 119 13.17 -22.33 -6.14
N GLY A 120 13.73 -22.59 -4.96
CA GLY A 120 13.12 -22.25 -3.68
C GLY A 120 11.98 -23.23 -3.34
N PRO A 121 11.30 -23.04 -2.21
CA PRO A 121 10.18 -23.88 -1.84
C PRO A 121 9.16 -23.92 -2.97
N GLU A 122 8.60 -25.08 -3.24
CA GLU A 122 7.54 -25.23 -4.23
C GLU A 122 6.41 -24.26 -3.88
N VAL A 123 5.95 -23.48 -4.87
CA VAL A 123 4.75 -22.68 -4.73
C VAL A 123 3.59 -23.66 -4.53
N GLU A 124 2.90 -23.57 -3.40
CA GLU A 124 1.67 -24.31 -3.19
C GLU A 124 0.57 -23.64 -4.03
N SER A 125 0.55 -23.88 -5.33
CA SER A 125 -0.51 -23.41 -6.21
C SER A 125 -1.51 -24.53 -6.41
N ASP A 126 -2.73 -24.33 -5.91
CA ASP A 126 -3.87 -25.14 -6.31
C ASP A 126 -4.47 -24.51 -7.57
N LEU A 127 -4.00 -24.97 -8.74
CA LEU A 127 -4.49 -24.50 -10.03
C LEU A 127 -5.99 -24.77 -10.23
N THR A 128 -6.60 -25.66 -9.42
CA THR A 128 -8.02 -26.00 -9.52
C THR A 128 -8.92 -25.01 -8.80
N SER A 129 -8.41 -24.27 -7.80
CA SER A 129 -9.21 -23.32 -7.04
C SER A 129 -9.36 -21.94 -7.73
N VAL A 130 -8.42 -21.56 -8.60
CA VAL A 130 -8.45 -20.29 -9.34
C VAL A 130 -9.66 -20.22 -10.29
N TYR A 131 -10.05 -21.34 -10.90
CA TYR A 131 -11.24 -21.40 -11.77
C TYR A 131 -12.57 -21.23 -11.04
N ALA A 132 -12.62 -21.44 -9.73
CA ALA A 132 -13.84 -21.28 -8.95
C ALA A 132 -14.09 -19.84 -8.48
N ALA A 133 -13.06 -19.01 -8.29
CA ALA A 133 -13.15 -17.64 -7.80
C ALA A 133 -13.42 -16.63 -8.92
N TYR A 134 -12.85 -16.83 -10.10
CA TYR A 134 -13.20 -16.10 -11.32
C TYR A 134 -14.30 -16.89 -12.04
N GLY A 135 -15.55 -16.67 -11.64
CA GLY A 135 -16.71 -17.33 -12.27
C GLY A 135 -16.55 -17.43 -13.78
N SER A 136 -16.57 -18.66 -14.29
CA SER A 136 -16.52 -19.12 -15.67
C SER A 136 -16.72 -18.00 -16.72
N ARG A 137 -15.71 -17.20 -16.97
CA ARG A 137 -15.57 -16.49 -18.22
C ARG A 137 -14.84 -17.46 -19.15
N GLU A 138 -15.59 -18.13 -20.03
CA GLU A 138 -15.10 -18.63 -21.31
C GLU A 138 -14.61 -17.43 -22.17
N THR A 139 -13.57 -16.74 -21.74
CA THR A 139 -12.78 -15.89 -22.63
C THR A 139 -11.67 -16.75 -23.15
N ALA A 140 -11.89 -17.40 -24.29
CA ALA A 140 -10.81 -18.02 -25.03
C ALA A 140 -9.69 -16.99 -25.20
N PHE A 141 -8.46 -17.35 -24.82
CA PHE A 141 -7.29 -16.53 -25.10
C PHE A 141 -7.21 -16.25 -26.62
N PRO A 142 -6.74 -15.09 -27.05
CA PRO A 142 -6.46 -14.87 -28.46
C PRO A 142 -5.43 -15.90 -28.93
N SER A 143 -5.48 -16.30 -30.20
CA SER A 143 -4.52 -17.25 -30.80
C SER A 143 -3.09 -16.72 -30.83
N SER A 144 -2.88 -15.44 -30.62
CA SER A 144 -1.56 -14.82 -30.50
C SER A 144 -1.62 -13.53 -29.70
N TYR A 145 -0.52 -13.21 -29.03
CA TYR A 145 -0.26 -11.94 -28.36
C TYR A 145 1.23 -11.59 -28.48
N ASP A 146 1.54 -10.32 -28.63
CA ASP A 146 2.93 -9.88 -28.79
C ASP A 146 3.11 -8.47 -28.22
N SER A 147 3.69 -8.35 -27.03
CA SER A 147 3.95 -7.09 -26.33
C SER A 147 4.88 -6.15 -27.13
N ARG A 148 5.67 -6.67 -28.08
CA ARG A 148 6.49 -5.85 -28.97
C ARG A 148 5.60 -5.00 -29.90
N LYS A 149 4.51 -5.58 -30.40
CA LYS A 149 3.52 -4.90 -31.25
C LYS A 149 2.73 -3.83 -30.51
N GLU A 150 2.60 -4.00 -29.20
CA GLU A 150 1.98 -3.01 -28.30
C GLU A 150 2.96 -1.89 -27.88
N GLY A 151 4.26 -2.00 -28.23
CA GLY A 151 5.28 -1.05 -27.82
C GLY A 151 5.67 -1.15 -26.34
N LEU A 152 5.50 -2.33 -25.74
CA LEU A 152 5.71 -2.56 -24.31
C LEU A 152 7.02 -3.28 -23.98
N VAL A 153 7.90 -3.47 -24.95
CA VAL A 153 9.17 -4.16 -24.78
C VAL A 153 10.35 -3.21 -25.05
N THR A 154 11.28 -3.15 -24.10
CA THR A 154 12.52 -2.39 -24.22
C THR A 154 13.52 -3.11 -25.14
N PRO A 155 14.58 -2.44 -25.65
CA PRO A 155 15.60 -3.06 -26.50
C PRO A 155 16.21 -4.33 -25.89
N VAL A 156 16.69 -5.22 -26.74
CA VAL A 156 17.41 -6.43 -26.32
C VAL A 156 18.79 -6.04 -25.82
N LYS A 157 19.15 -6.53 -24.63
CA LYS A 157 20.44 -6.30 -23.97
C LYS A 157 21.37 -7.50 -24.10
N ASN A 158 22.62 -7.37 -23.66
CA ASN A 158 23.64 -8.40 -23.80
C ASN A 158 24.37 -8.66 -22.49
N GLN A 159 24.08 -9.81 -21.84
CA GLN A 159 24.74 -10.23 -20.61
C GLN A 159 26.14 -10.82 -20.78
N ASN A 160 26.49 -11.19 -22.05
CA ASN A 160 27.75 -11.91 -22.27
C ASN A 160 28.96 -11.07 -21.86
N PRO A 161 29.93 -11.68 -21.15
CA PRO A 161 30.09 -13.14 -20.96
C PRO A 161 29.56 -13.66 -19.59
N PHE A 162 28.74 -12.91 -18.89
CA PHE A 162 28.40 -13.15 -17.47
C PHE A 162 27.16 -14.03 -17.27
N GLY A 163 27.06 -14.68 -16.09
CA GLY A 163 25.92 -15.50 -15.68
C GLY A 163 24.82 -14.72 -14.99
N THR A 164 24.50 -13.53 -15.48
CA THR A 164 23.56 -12.56 -14.85
C THR A 164 22.17 -12.54 -15.49
N CYS A 165 21.78 -13.60 -16.22
CA CYS A 165 20.48 -13.68 -16.91
C CYS A 165 19.28 -13.36 -15.99
N TRP A 166 19.36 -13.69 -14.72
CA TRP A 166 18.34 -13.41 -13.72
C TRP A 166 18.13 -11.90 -13.49
N ALA A 167 19.19 -11.11 -13.52
CA ALA A 167 19.10 -9.66 -13.41
C ALA A 167 18.50 -9.03 -14.67
N PHE A 168 18.87 -9.55 -15.86
CA PHE A 168 18.29 -9.15 -17.14
C PHE A 168 16.81 -9.49 -17.25
N GLY A 169 16.40 -10.67 -16.75
CA GLY A 169 14.99 -11.06 -16.66
C GLY A 169 14.19 -10.12 -15.77
N MET A 170 14.72 -9.81 -14.57
CA MET A 170 14.08 -8.88 -13.63
C MET A 170 14.01 -7.46 -14.21
N ALA A 171 15.09 -6.94 -14.81
CA ALA A 171 15.09 -5.64 -15.46
C ALA A 171 14.02 -5.58 -16.56
N ALA A 172 13.95 -6.59 -17.43
CA ALA A 172 13.01 -6.62 -18.55
C ALA A 172 11.54 -6.57 -18.10
N ILE A 173 11.14 -7.33 -17.07
CA ILE A 173 9.76 -7.30 -16.57
C ILE A 173 9.43 -5.98 -15.86
N MET A 174 10.37 -5.38 -15.12
CA MET A 174 10.19 -4.07 -14.50
C MET A 174 10.11 -2.94 -15.54
N GLU A 175 10.95 -2.94 -16.54
CA GLU A 175 10.94 -1.99 -17.66
C GLU A 175 9.62 -2.06 -18.44
N THR A 176 9.14 -3.27 -18.74
CA THR A 176 7.85 -3.50 -19.39
C THR A 176 6.70 -2.95 -18.54
N SER A 177 6.73 -3.18 -17.24
CA SER A 177 5.72 -2.63 -16.31
C SER A 177 5.68 -1.10 -16.35
N LEU A 178 6.84 -0.43 -16.41
CA LEU A 178 6.91 1.04 -16.50
C LEU A 178 6.40 1.55 -17.85
N LEU A 179 6.71 0.86 -18.95
CA LEU A 179 6.17 1.17 -20.28
C LEU A 179 4.64 1.06 -20.30
N ALA A 180 4.09 -0.03 -19.77
CA ALA A 180 2.64 -0.26 -19.70
C ALA A 180 1.92 0.83 -18.89
N GLN A 181 2.58 1.41 -17.90
CA GLN A 181 2.08 2.53 -17.11
C GLN A 181 2.32 3.90 -17.79
N ASN A 182 2.84 3.95 -19.01
CA ASN A 182 3.19 5.18 -19.73
C ASN A 182 4.20 6.07 -18.99
N LYS A 183 5.18 5.46 -18.29
CA LYS A 183 6.25 6.19 -17.58
C LYS A 183 7.45 6.50 -18.46
N GLY A 184 7.42 6.08 -19.70
CA GLY A 184 8.53 6.19 -20.67
C GLY A 184 9.42 4.95 -20.65
N THR A 185 10.45 5.00 -21.47
CA THR A 185 11.44 3.92 -21.58
C THR A 185 12.48 4.07 -20.48
N TYR A 186 12.63 3.04 -19.66
CA TYR A 186 13.70 2.91 -18.68
C TYR A 186 14.74 1.93 -19.20
N ASP A 187 15.98 2.21 -18.91
CA ASP A 187 17.12 1.31 -19.09
C ASP A 187 17.69 1.06 -17.68
N LEU A 188 17.23 -0.01 -17.05
CA LEU A 188 17.56 -0.35 -15.66
C LEU A 188 18.87 -1.16 -15.64
N SER A 189 19.74 -0.86 -14.67
CA SER A 189 21.06 -1.45 -14.54
C SER A 189 20.99 -2.87 -13.96
N GLU A 190 21.37 -3.85 -14.74
CA GLU A 190 21.55 -5.23 -14.29
C GLU A 190 22.77 -5.37 -13.39
N GLU A 191 23.79 -4.54 -13.59
CA GLU A 191 24.97 -4.51 -12.74
C GLU A 191 24.63 -4.06 -11.32
N HIS A 192 23.80 -3.02 -11.18
CA HIS A 192 23.34 -2.57 -9.88
C HIS A 192 22.67 -3.69 -9.09
N LEU A 193 21.73 -4.40 -9.72
CA LEU A 193 21.04 -5.52 -9.07
C LEU A 193 22.01 -6.65 -8.73
N SER A 194 22.85 -7.06 -9.67
CA SER A 194 23.78 -8.17 -9.49
C SER A 194 24.78 -7.90 -8.40
N TYR A 195 25.34 -6.68 -8.36
CA TYR A 195 26.30 -6.27 -7.35
C TYR A 195 25.70 -6.18 -5.96
N PHE A 196 24.66 -5.35 -5.78
CA PHE A 196 24.11 -5.07 -4.46
C PHE A 196 23.29 -6.23 -3.89
N PHE A 197 22.87 -7.18 -4.69
CA PHE A 197 22.26 -8.42 -4.20
C PHE A 197 23.13 -9.11 -3.14
N SER A 198 24.44 -9.12 -3.31
CA SER A 198 25.38 -9.76 -2.40
C SER A 198 26.35 -8.80 -1.69
N ASN A 199 26.48 -7.56 -2.14
CA ASN A 199 27.47 -6.61 -1.62
C ASN A 199 26.87 -5.45 -0.83
N ARG A 200 25.53 -5.39 -0.65
CA ARG A 200 24.90 -4.39 0.19
C ARG A 200 25.40 -4.48 1.63
N GLN A 201 25.82 -3.36 2.20
CA GLN A 201 26.35 -3.30 3.58
C GLN A 201 25.30 -2.83 4.59
N ASN A 202 24.45 -1.86 4.20
CA ASN A 202 23.51 -1.20 5.10
C ASN A 202 22.14 -1.04 4.42
N ASP A 203 21.13 -0.70 5.22
CA ASP A 203 19.84 -0.20 4.75
C ASP A 203 19.61 1.25 5.25
N PRO A 204 18.71 2.03 4.64
CA PRO A 204 18.52 3.44 4.97
C PRO A 204 18.06 3.71 6.41
N LEU A 205 17.40 2.75 7.05
CA LEU A 205 16.92 2.85 8.43
C LEU A 205 17.81 2.12 9.43
N GLY A 206 18.80 1.33 8.97
CA GLY A 206 19.75 0.60 9.83
C GLY A 206 19.11 -0.55 10.60
N ASN A 207 18.01 -1.12 10.12
CA ASN A 207 17.27 -2.16 10.84
C ASN A 207 17.78 -3.59 10.58
N THR A 208 18.61 -3.77 9.55
CA THR A 208 19.06 -5.10 9.07
C THR A 208 20.56 -5.19 8.84
N PRO A 209 21.41 -4.80 9.79
CA PRO A 209 22.87 -4.76 9.57
C PRO A 209 23.47 -6.15 9.34
N ASP A 210 22.82 -7.21 9.87
CA ASP A 210 23.30 -8.60 9.82
C ASP A 210 22.57 -9.45 8.78
N ASP A 211 21.62 -8.86 8.03
CA ASP A 211 20.88 -9.56 6.99
C ASP A 211 21.61 -9.41 5.66
N LYS A 212 22.34 -10.42 5.26
CA LYS A 212 23.18 -10.37 4.07
C LYS A 212 22.99 -11.61 3.21
N ASN A 213 23.10 -11.39 1.92
CA ASN A 213 23.23 -12.43 0.93
C ASN A 213 24.73 -12.64 0.65
N TYR A 214 25.20 -13.86 0.69
CA TYR A 214 26.55 -14.23 0.30
C TYR A 214 26.49 -15.15 -0.91
N VAL A 215 27.16 -14.79 -1.99
CA VAL A 215 27.44 -15.66 -3.11
C VAL A 215 28.84 -16.23 -2.96
N LEU A 216 29.00 -17.52 -3.21
CA LEU A 216 30.27 -18.22 -3.06
C LEU A 216 31.04 -18.13 -4.40
N GLY A 217 31.73 -17.01 -4.60
CA GLY A 217 32.48 -16.74 -5.82
C GLY A 217 32.16 -15.39 -6.44
N ASN A 218 32.48 -15.24 -7.71
CA ASN A 218 32.21 -14.02 -8.46
C ASN A 218 30.71 -13.90 -8.80
N TYR A 219 30.04 -12.86 -8.30
CA TYR A 219 28.62 -12.62 -8.51
C TYR A 219 28.21 -12.48 -10.00
N HIS A 220 29.14 -12.10 -10.87
CA HIS A 220 28.91 -12.08 -12.32
C HIS A 220 28.78 -13.48 -12.95
N VAL A 221 29.26 -14.51 -12.27
CA VAL A 221 29.45 -15.85 -12.88
C VAL A 221 28.58 -16.90 -12.19
N ILE A 222 28.30 -16.72 -10.92
CA ILE A 222 27.66 -17.77 -10.11
C ILE A 222 26.18 -17.98 -10.42
N GLY A 223 25.60 -17.08 -11.20
CA GLY A 223 24.18 -17.07 -11.48
C GLY A 223 23.35 -16.45 -10.36
N GLY A 224 22.05 -16.54 -10.48
CA GLY A 224 21.07 -16.00 -9.52
C GLY A 224 19.67 -16.53 -9.82
N ASN A 225 18.68 -15.91 -9.17
CA ASN A 225 17.29 -16.34 -9.25
C ASN A 225 16.38 -15.11 -9.19
N ASP A 226 15.45 -14.98 -10.12
CA ASP A 226 14.54 -13.83 -10.23
C ASP A 226 13.53 -13.76 -9.08
N HIS A 227 13.10 -14.91 -8.51
CA HIS A 227 12.26 -14.92 -7.32
C HIS A 227 13.01 -14.36 -6.10
N LEU A 228 14.28 -14.77 -5.88
CA LEU A 228 15.11 -14.22 -4.81
C LEU A 228 15.41 -12.74 -5.05
N ALA A 229 15.57 -12.33 -6.32
CA ALA A 229 15.72 -10.94 -6.69
C ALA A 229 14.48 -10.11 -6.35
N ALA A 230 13.27 -10.63 -6.59
CA ALA A 230 12.03 -9.95 -6.22
C ALA A 230 11.94 -9.74 -4.69
N ILE A 231 12.31 -10.75 -3.89
CA ILE A 231 12.37 -10.60 -2.43
C ILE A 231 13.39 -9.52 -2.04
N TYR A 232 14.59 -9.54 -2.62
CA TYR A 232 15.60 -8.53 -2.38
C TYR A 232 15.12 -7.12 -2.74
N LEU A 233 14.53 -6.93 -3.92
CA LEU A 233 14.04 -5.64 -4.38
C LEU A 233 12.89 -5.08 -3.53
N SER A 234 12.19 -5.93 -2.76
CA SER A 234 11.18 -5.47 -1.80
C SER A 234 11.78 -4.64 -0.65
N THR A 235 13.09 -4.70 -0.43
CA THR A 235 13.82 -3.83 0.52
C THR A 235 14.04 -2.41 0.01
N TRP A 236 13.66 -2.13 -1.25
CA TRP A 236 13.90 -0.88 -1.98
C TRP A 236 15.37 -0.61 -2.33
N SER A 237 16.24 -1.61 -2.22
CA SER A 237 17.49 -1.61 -2.95
C SER A 237 17.18 -1.84 -4.42
N GLY A 238 16.44 -0.88 -5.00
CA GLY A 238 15.90 -0.97 -6.35
C GLY A 238 16.95 -0.70 -7.42
N MET A 239 16.54 -0.94 -8.68
CA MET A 239 17.48 -0.75 -9.78
C MET A 239 17.62 0.73 -10.11
N THR A 240 18.87 1.18 -10.25
CA THR A 240 19.20 2.48 -10.86
C THR A 240 19.19 2.37 -12.38
N THR A 241 19.55 3.44 -13.10
CA THR A 241 19.68 3.39 -14.56
C THR A 241 21.02 2.77 -14.97
N GLU A 242 21.06 2.22 -16.19
CA GLU A 242 22.28 1.73 -16.81
C GLU A 242 23.35 2.83 -16.91
N ALA A 243 22.94 4.09 -17.12
CA ALA A 243 23.85 5.23 -17.18
C ALA A 243 24.53 5.54 -15.83
N ASP A 244 23.84 5.26 -14.71
CA ASP A 244 24.36 5.49 -13.35
C ASP A 244 25.31 4.38 -12.87
N VAL A 245 25.03 3.14 -13.27
CA VAL A 245 25.82 1.95 -12.94
C VAL A 245 25.87 1.06 -14.17
N PRO A 246 26.81 1.32 -15.12
CA PRO A 246 26.87 0.59 -16.37
C PRO A 246 27.23 -0.88 -16.18
N PHE A 247 26.60 -1.76 -16.99
CA PHE A 247 26.96 -3.16 -17.08
C PHE A 247 28.31 -3.29 -17.81
N PRO A 248 29.26 -4.10 -17.32
CA PRO A 248 30.58 -4.24 -17.97
C PRO A 248 30.46 -4.99 -19.29
N THR A 249 30.66 -4.28 -20.40
CA THR A 249 30.55 -4.84 -21.77
C THR A 249 31.90 -5.07 -22.44
N ASP A 250 33.00 -4.63 -21.85
CA ASP A 250 34.32 -4.73 -22.48
C ASP A 250 34.82 -6.17 -22.53
N SER A 251 34.93 -6.69 -23.73
CA SER A 251 35.43 -8.03 -24.01
C SER A 251 36.89 -8.27 -23.62
N SER A 252 37.68 -7.21 -23.47
CA SER A 252 39.06 -7.32 -22.99
C SER A 252 39.17 -7.62 -21.48
N HIS A 253 38.08 -7.44 -20.74
CA HIS A 253 37.99 -7.60 -19.30
C HIS A 253 37.11 -8.79 -18.89
N GLN A 254 36.74 -9.66 -19.80
CA GLN A 254 35.73 -10.73 -19.60
C GLN A 254 35.98 -11.69 -18.43
N ASN A 255 37.20 -11.76 -17.92
CA ASN A 255 37.54 -12.71 -16.84
C ASN A 255 38.17 -12.05 -15.62
N ASP A 256 38.39 -10.73 -15.61
CA ASP A 256 39.27 -10.10 -14.64
C ASP A 256 38.68 -8.83 -13.97
N LEU A 257 37.40 -8.49 -14.24
CA LEU A 257 36.80 -7.30 -13.63
C LEU A 257 36.21 -7.58 -12.25
N THR A 258 36.79 -6.96 -11.26
CA THR A 258 36.13 -6.74 -9.98
C THR A 258 35.57 -5.33 -9.99
N VAL A 259 34.25 -5.20 -9.99
CA VAL A 259 33.59 -3.91 -9.87
C VAL A 259 33.41 -3.54 -8.41
N GLN A 260 33.80 -2.32 -8.05
CA GLN A 260 33.49 -1.76 -6.73
C GLN A 260 32.53 -0.59 -6.92
N ILE A 261 31.28 -0.80 -6.52
CA ILE A 261 30.23 0.23 -6.61
C ILE A 261 30.08 0.85 -5.22
N PRO A 262 30.15 2.19 -5.08
CA PRO A 262 29.97 2.85 -3.80
C PRO A 262 28.64 2.50 -3.15
N GLU A 263 28.65 2.20 -1.85
CA GLU A 263 27.43 1.86 -1.07
C GLU A 263 26.32 2.92 -1.19
N SER A 264 26.69 4.18 -1.41
CA SER A 264 25.73 5.27 -1.64
C SER A 264 24.83 5.07 -2.87
N LYS A 265 25.23 4.19 -3.79
CA LYS A 265 24.40 3.84 -4.97
C LYS A 265 23.34 2.77 -4.66
N ALA A 266 23.49 1.98 -3.59
CA ALA A 266 22.60 0.85 -3.28
C ALA A 266 21.11 1.20 -3.26
N TYR A 267 20.78 2.41 -2.80
CA TYR A 267 19.40 2.91 -2.69
C TYR A 267 19.12 4.12 -3.58
N ASN A 268 20.02 4.41 -4.54
CA ASN A 268 19.78 5.44 -5.57
C ASN A 268 18.98 4.84 -6.74
N SER A 269 17.72 4.57 -6.51
CA SER A 269 16.89 3.82 -7.43
C SER A 269 16.19 4.71 -8.45
N ALA A 270 16.17 4.30 -9.72
CA ALA A 270 15.32 4.88 -10.77
C ALA A 270 13.90 4.29 -10.73
N ALA A 271 13.78 3.04 -10.28
CA ALA A 271 12.53 2.33 -10.10
C ALA A 271 12.58 1.42 -8.88
N TYR A 272 11.43 1.17 -8.29
CA TYR A 272 11.21 0.27 -7.15
C TYR A 272 10.28 -0.86 -7.55
N LEU A 273 10.51 -2.05 -7.01
CA LEU A 273 9.55 -3.14 -7.09
C LEU A 273 8.36 -2.82 -6.18
N LYS A 274 7.15 -2.86 -6.72
CA LYS A 274 5.91 -2.75 -5.98
C LYS A 274 5.33 -4.13 -5.66
N ASN A 275 5.13 -4.93 -6.71
CA ASN A 275 4.61 -6.29 -6.62
C ASN A 275 5.45 -7.23 -7.47
N ALA A 276 5.51 -8.50 -7.07
CA ALA A 276 5.98 -9.58 -7.93
C ALA A 276 5.05 -10.79 -7.73
N SER A 277 4.55 -11.32 -8.83
CA SER A 277 3.76 -12.56 -8.84
C SER A 277 4.67 -13.72 -9.18
N VAL A 278 4.57 -14.82 -8.42
CA VAL A 278 5.36 -16.02 -8.63
C VAL A 278 4.42 -17.22 -8.72
N SER A 279 4.49 -17.97 -9.80
CA SER A 279 3.60 -19.11 -10.04
C SER A 279 4.33 -20.30 -10.62
N LYS A 280 3.74 -21.47 -10.51
CA LYS A 280 4.12 -22.65 -11.31
C LYS A 280 3.74 -22.40 -12.77
N TYR A 281 4.48 -23.03 -13.67
CA TYR A 281 4.15 -22.99 -15.08
C TYR A 281 2.88 -23.79 -15.38
N SER A 282 1.95 -23.15 -16.06
CA SER A 282 0.96 -23.75 -16.95
C SER A 282 0.77 -22.79 -18.14
N GLU A 283 0.32 -23.32 -19.26
CA GLU A 283 0.10 -22.51 -20.45
C GLU A 283 -0.95 -21.41 -20.20
N GLU A 284 -2.04 -21.76 -19.54
CA GLU A 284 -3.11 -20.80 -19.18
C GLU A 284 -2.59 -19.71 -18.24
N ARG A 285 -1.83 -20.08 -17.20
CA ARG A 285 -1.27 -19.12 -16.25
C ARG A 285 -0.29 -18.17 -16.93
N MET A 286 0.54 -18.67 -17.84
CA MET A 286 1.45 -17.86 -18.62
C MET A 286 0.68 -16.84 -19.48
N LYS A 287 -0.33 -17.30 -20.23
CA LYS A 287 -1.17 -16.42 -21.06
C LYS A 287 -1.91 -15.36 -20.21
N GLU A 288 -2.44 -15.77 -19.06
CA GLU A 288 -3.07 -14.85 -18.10
C GLU A 288 -2.10 -13.76 -17.62
N MET A 289 -0.91 -14.16 -17.14
CA MET A 289 0.10 -13.22 -16.67
C MET A 289 0.58 -12.28 -17.79
N LEU A 290 0.77 -12.79 -19.02
CA LEU A 290 1.14 -11.96 -20.16
C LEU A 290 0.06 -10.93 -20.54
N LEU A 291 -1.20 -11.25 -20.44
CA LEU A 291 -2.28 -10.28 -20.70
C LEU A 291 -2.38 -9.21 -19.61
N ASN A 292 -2.00 -9.53 -18.38
CA ASN A 292 -2.06 -8.61 -17.24
C ASN A 292 -0.78 -7.77 -17.11
N ASP A 293 0.38 -8.42 -17.22
CA ASP A 293 1.68 -7.85 -16.86
C ASP A 293 2.59 -7.60 -18.08
N HIS A 294 2.20 -8.10 -19.27
CA HIS A 294 2.83 -7.91 -20.58
C HIS A 294 4.20 -8.58 -20.75
N ALA A 295 4.86 -9.00 -19.67
CA ALA A 295 6.11 -9.74 -19.71
C ALA A 295 6.22 -10.66 -18.49
N VAL A 296 6.75 -11.86 -18.68
CA VAL A 296 6.94 -12.88 -17.65
C VAL A 296 8.34 -13.46 -17.75
N SER A 297 9.12 -13.38 -16.67
CA SER A 297 10.41 -14.05 -16.56
C SER A 297 10.19 -15.53 -16.30
N ILE A 298 10.95 -16.39 -16.95
CA ILE A 298 10.90 -17.85 -16.79
C ILE A 298 12.27 -18.43 -16.64
N MET A 299 12.33 -19.53 -15.91
CA MET A 299 13.51 -20.35 -15.77
C MET A 299 13.40 -21.54 -16.71
N LEU A 300 14.47 -21.87 -17.44
CA LEU A 300 14.53 -23.01 -18.33
C LEU A 300 15.95 -23.57 -18.44
N TYR A 301 16.06 -24.78 -19.02
CA TYR A 301 17.35 -25.28 -19.50
C TYR A 301 17.51 -24.87 -20.95
N MET A 302 18.52 -24.08 -21.28
CA MET A 302 18.79 -23.63 -22.65
C MET A 302 20.17 -24.10 -23.11
N LYS A 303 20.22 -24.70 -24.30
CA LYS A 303 21.45 -25.17 -24.95
C LYS A 303 21.39 -24.83 -26.43
N GLU A 304 22.39 -24.10 -26.94
CA GLU A 304 22.43 -23.62 -28.33
C GLU A 304 22.27 -24.74 -29.37
N SER A 305 22.71 -25.99 -29.07
CA SER A 305 22.58 -27.11 -30.00
C SER A 305 21.14 -27.55 -30.31
N TYR A 306 20.16 -27.03 -29.57
CA TYR A 306 18.72 -27.26 -29.79
C TYR A 306 18.01 -26.04 -30.38
N VAL A 307 18.75 -24.97 -30.67
CA VAL A 307 18.23 -23.81 -31.40
C VAL A 307 18.30 -24.08 -32.91
N ASN A 308 17.20 -23.91 -33.61
CA ASN A 308 17.21 -23.88 -35.06
C ASN A 308 17.78 -22.53 -35.54
N PRO A 309 18.95 -22.49 -36.20
CA PRO A 309 19.59 -21.22 -36.58
C PRO A 309 18.81 -20.43 -37.64
N ASP A 310 17.95 -21.12 -38.45
CA ASP A 310 17.18 -20.49 -39.52
C ASP A 310 15.88 -19.84 -39.02
N THR A 311 15.31 -20.34 -37.95
CA THR A 311 14.00 -19.92 -37.45
C THR A 311 14.05 -19.32 -36.02
N ALA A 312 15.20 -19.39 -35.36
CA ALA A 312 15.36 -19.08 -33.93
C ALA A 312 14.43 -19.88 -32.99
N ALA A 313 13.88 -20.98 -33.45
CA ALA A 313 13.03 -21.86 -32.68
C ALA A 313 13.85 -22.74 -31.72
N TYR A 314 13.40 -22.87 -30.49
CA TYR A 314 14.05 -23.65 -29.44
C TYR A 314 13.08 -24.59 -28.75
N CYS A 315 13.52 -25.82 -28.56
CA CYS A 315 12.88 -26.79 -27.66
C CYS A 315 13.90 -27.82 -27.23
N TYR A 316 14.02 -28.04 -25.91
CA TYR A 316 14.70 -29.23 -25.39
C TYR A 316 13.91 -30.47 -25.81
N PRO A 317 14.56 -31.63 -26.13
CA PRO A 317 13.85 -32.79 -26.64
C PRO A 317 12.67 -33.22 -25.78
N VAL A 318 11.48 -33.21 -26.37
CA VAL A 318 10.23 -33.64 -25.74
C VAL A 318 10.34 -35.07 -25.23
N GLY A 319 9.88 -35.32 -24.00
CA GLY A 319 9.99 -36.63 -23.36
C GLY A 319 11.35 -36.93 -22.69
N LYS A 320 12.31 -36.02 -22.80
CA LYS A 320 13.57 -36.06 -22.06
C LYS A 320 13.53 -34.92 -21.02
N SER A 321 13.08 -35.18 -19.84
CA SER A 321 13.16 -34.19 -18.76
C SER A 321 14.61 -34.08 -18.28
N ASN A 322 15.13 -32.87 -18.22
CA ASN A 322 16.34 -32.55 -17.46
C ASN A 322 15.94 -31.57 -16.33
N SER A 323 14.90 -31.96 -15.60
CA SER A 323 14.31 -31.15 -14.51
C SER A 323 15.28 -30.81 -13.36
N THR A 324 16.49 -31.33 -13.44
CA THR A 324 17.54 -31.09 -12.43
C THR A 324 18.53 -30.01 -12.82
N VAL A 325 18.46 -29.42 -14.03
CA VAL A 325 19.43 -28.42 -14.48
C VAL A 325 18.74 -27.26 -15.19
N ILE A 326 18.31 -26.28 -14.46
CA ILE A 326 17.98 -24.95 -14.97
C ILE A 326 19.30 -24.18 -15.11
N ASN A 327 19.55 -23.59 -16.25
CA ASN A 327 20.79 -22.85 -16.49
C ASN A 327 20.57 -21.46 -17.06
N HIS A 328 19.33 -21.07 -17.35
CA HIS A 328 19.05 -19.81 -18.01
C HIS A 328 17.70 -19.23 -17.58
N ILE A 329 17.62 -17.90 -17.61
CA ILE A 329 16.41 -17.12 -17.40
C ILE A 329 16.20 -16.24 -18.60
N VAL A 330 14.97 -16.22 -19.13
CA VAL A 330 14.55 -15.39 -20.27
C VAL A 330 13.21 -14.74 -19.97
N THR A 331 12.83 -13.73 -20.75
CA THR A 331 11.56 -13.02 -20.59
C THR A 331 10.61 -13.39 -21.72
N VAL A 332 9.47 -13.99 -21.40
CA VAL A 332 8.37 -14.21 -22.33
C VAL A 332 7.64 -12.90 -22.54
N VAL A 333 7.45 -12.49 -23.80
CA VAL A 333 6.79 -11.25 -24.21
C VAL A 333 5.60 -11.49 -25.15
N GLY A 334 5.21 -12.74 -25.34
CA GLY A 334 4.07 -13.09 -26.18
C GLY A 334 3.98 -14.57 -26.51
N TRP A 335 3.02 -14.91 -27.36
CA TRP A 335 2.81 -16.27 -27.87
C TRP A 335 2.17 -16.24 -29.24
N ASP A 336 2.31 -17.37 -29.96
CA ASP A 336 1.61 -17.65 -31.21
C ASP A 336 1.21 -19.14 -31.26
N ASP A 337 -0.09 -19.43 -31.12
CA ASP A 337 -0.65 -20.79 -31.12
C ASP A 337 -0.50 -21.46 -32.50
N THR A 338 -0.23 -20.66 -33.55
CA THR A 338 -0.07 -21.14 -34.94
C THR A 338 1.38 -21.29 -35.37
N TYR A 339 2.36 -21.01 -34.49
CA TYR A 339 3.76 -21.15 -34.81
C TYR A 339 4.07 -22.63 -35.09
N SER A 340 4.50 -22.91 -36.34
CA SER A 340 4.61 -24.27 -36.85
C SER A 340 5.66 -25.09 -36.09
N LYS A 341 5.29 -26.31 -35.69
CA LYS A 341 6.21 -27.31 -35.11
C LYS A 341 7.38 -27.63 -36.04
N ASP A 342 7.23 -27.46 -37.38
CA ASP A 342 8.27 -27.72 -38.37
C ASP A 342 9.43 -26.71 -38.32
N ASN A 343 9.25 -25.62 -37.57
CA ASN A 343 10.33 -24.63 -37.33
C ASN A 343 11.36 -25.13 -36.29
N PHE A 344 11.01 -26.14 -35.49
CA PHE A 344 11.91 -26.71 -34.48
C PHE A 344 12.84 -27.77 -35.12
N LEU A 345 14.02 -27.92 -34.52
CA LEU A 345 14.92 -28.98 -34.95
C LEU A 345 14.28 -30.40 -34.79
N PRO A 346 14.46 -31.31 -35.73
CA PRO A 346 13.92 -32.69 -35.63
C PRO A 346 14.31 -33.40 -34.33
N VAL A 347 15.51 -33.14 -33.81
CA VAL A 347 16.03 -33.72 -32.58
C VAL A 347 15.19 -33.29 -31.34
N SER A 348 14.47 -32.19 -31.41
CA SER A 348 13.59 -31.72 -30.34
C SER A 348 12.28 -32.47 -30.26
N ASN A 349 11.89 -33.21 -31.32
CA ASN A 349 10.72 -34.07 -31.35
C ASN A 349 9.41 -33.36 -30.98
N VAL A 350 9.24 -32.13 -31.43
CA VAL A 350 8.01 -31.31 -31.23
C VAL A 350 6.89 -31.87 -32.11
N THR A 351 5.71 -32.06 -31.54
CA THR A 351 4.58 -32.77 -32.20
C THR A 351 3.36 -31.86 -32.48
N SER A 352 3.26 -30.74 -31.80
CA SER A 352 2.18 -29.76 -32.00
C SER A 352 2.72 -28.35 -32.27
N ASP A 353 1.93 -27.53 -32.95
CA ASP A 353 2.18 -26.13 -33.17
C ASP A 353 2.07 -25.36 -31.85
N GLY A 354 2.61 -24.14 -31.83
CA GLY A 354 2.57 -23.19 -30.72
C GLY A 354 3.93 -22.89 -30.11
N ALA A 355 4.18 -21.61 -29.88
CA ALA A 355 5.41 -21.13 -29.26
C ALA A 355 5.21 -19.87 -28.43
N TRP A 356 6.00 -19.76 -27.37
CA TRP A 356 6.25 -18.53 -26.64
C TRP A 356 7.26 -17.68 -27.39
N ILE A 357 7.04 -16.36 -27.42
CA ILE A 357 7.99 -15.39 -27.92
C ILE A 357 8.84 -14.96 -26.73
N ILE A 358 10.13 -15.33 -26.74
CA ILE A 358 11.05 -14.99 -25.65
C ILE A 358 12.05 -13.91 -26.06
N LYS A 359 12.21 -12.89 -25.23
CA LYS A 359 13.29 -11.91 -25.26
C LYS A 359 14.47 -12.50 -24.51
N ASN A 360 15.57 -12.74 -25.22
CA ASN A 360 16.80 -13.24 -24.61
C ASN A 360 17.74 -12.06 -24.26
N SER A 361 18.80 -12.34 -23.53
CA SER A 361 19.84 -11.40 -23.09
C SER A 361 21.21 -11.71 -23.71
N TRP A 362 21.24 -12.11 -25.00
CA TRP A 362 22.47 -12.42 -25.71
C TRP A 362 22.78 -11.45 -26.86
N GLY A 363 22.13 -10.27 -26.83
CA GLY A 363 22.25 -9.22 -27.84
C GLY A 363 21.44 -9.49 -29.11
N GLU A 364 21.20 -8.43 -29.86
CA GLU A 364 20.35 -8.41 -31.08
C GLU A 364 20.92 -9.24 -32.24
N LYS A 365 22.22 -9.57 -32.22
CA LYS A 365 22.86 -10.36 -33.31
C LYS A 365 22.59 -11.86 -33.20
N LYS A 366 21.93 -12.32 -32.13
CA LYS A 366 21.59 -13.72 -31.90
C LYS A 366 20.08 -13.94 -32.10
N GLY A 367 19.69 -15.15 -32.53
CA GLY A 367 18.29 -15.46 -32.78
C GLY A 367 17.64 -14.56 -33.83
N ASP A 368 16.38 -14.25 -33.70
CA ASP A 368 15.62 -13.33 -34.52
C ASP A 368 15.65 -11.93 -33.85
N GLY A 369 16.72 -11.16 -34.08
CA GLY A 369 16.91 -9.84 -33.46
C GLY A 369 17.01 -9.89 -31.92
N GLY A 370 17.54 -10.99 -31.37
CA GLY A 370 17.62 -11.23 -29.93
C GLY A 370 16.42 -11.98 -29.34
N TYR A 371 15.42 -12.29 -30.16
CA TYR A 371 14.25 -13.08 -29.78
C TYR A 371 14.37 -14.53 -30.23
N TYR A 372 13.66 -15.40 -29.54
CA TYR A 372 13.56 -16.82 -29.86
C TYR A 372 12.11 -17.28 -29.67
N TYR A 373 11.79 -18.42 -30.29
CA TYR A 373 10.47 -19.05 -30.23
C TYR A 373 10.58 -20.37 -29.47
N LEU A 374 10.08 -20.37 -28.23
CA LEU A 374 10.16 -21.50 -27.31
C LEU A 374 8.89 -22.35 -27.45
N SER A 375 9.03 -23.65 -27.80
CA SER A 375 7.88 -24.56 -27.90
C SER A 375 7.09 -24.64 -26.58
N TYR A 376 5.76 -24.68 -26.66
CA TYR A 376 4.91 -25.03 -25.51
C TYR A 376 5.24 -26.39 -24.91
N GLN A 377 5.80 -27.29 -25.73
CA GLN A 377 6.17 -28.64 -25.34
C GLN A 377 7.56 -28.75 -24.68
N ASP A 378 8.27 -27.62 -24.45
CA ASP A 378 9.54 -27.68 -23.74
C ASP A 378 9.35 -28.17 -22.32
N PRO A 379 9.97 -29.30 -21.92
CA PRO A 379 9.73 -29.95 -20.64
C PRO A 379 10.40 -29.25 -19.44
N ASN A 380 11.19 -28.23 -19.67
CA ASN A 380 12.01 -27.58 -18.65
C ASN A 380 11.53 -26.16 -18.30
N ILE A 381 10.42 -25.70 -18.88
CA ILE A 381 9.84 -24.44 -18.45
C ILE A 381 9.38 -24.62 -17.00
N SER A 382 9.89 -23.76 -16.12
CA SER A 382 9.52 -23.81 -14.72
C SER A 382 9.02 -22.42 -14.28
N LYS A 383 8.99 -22.15 -13.05
CA LYS A 383 8.55 -20.94 -12.35
C LYS A 383 8.36 -19.68 -13.22
N LEU A 384 7.19 -19.08 -13.11
CA LEU A 384 6.81 -17.84 -13.74
C LEU A 384 7.00 -16.70 -12.74
N VAL A 385 7.62 -15.59 -13.17
CA VAL A 385 7.75 -14.37 -12.36
C VAL A 385 7.34 -13.18 -13.19
N SER A 386 6.37 -12.39 -12.71
CA SER A 386 6.06 -11.06 -13.25
C SER A 386 6.25 -9.99 -12.19
N ALA A 387 6.36 -8.72 -12.60
CA ALA A 387 6.61 -7.61 -11.70
C ALA A 387 5.79 -6.37 -12.04
N GLU A 388 5.29 -5.68 -11.03
CA GLU A 388 4.83 -4.31 -11.09
C GLU A 388 5.91 -3.40 -10.49
N ALA A 389 6.44 -2.48 -11.30
CA ALA A 389 7.40 -1.48 -10.88
C ALA A 389 6.76 -0.12 -10.66
N VAL A 390 7.39 0.70 -9.84
CA VAL A 390 7.02 2.10 -9.61
C VAL A 390 8.23 2.98 -9.91
N ALA A 391 8.08 3.99 -10.76
CA ALA A 391 9.14 4.96 -11.01
C ALA A 391 9.49 5.73 -9.73
N ALA A 392 10.76 6.02 -9.48
CA ALA A 392 11.19 6.71 -8.27
C ALA A 392 10.55 8.10 -8.10
N SER A 393 10.22 8.79 -9.21
CA SER A 393 9.48 10.06 -9.20
C SER A 393 8.07 9.93 -8.63
N ASP A 394 7.44 8.78 -8.79
CA ASP A 394 6.06 8.51 -8.39
C ASP A 394 5.97 7.85 -7.01
N GLN A 395 7.10 7.42 -6.45
CA GLN A 395 7.13 6.80 -5.13
C GLN A 395 6.69 7.78 -4.05
N LYS A 396 5.51 7.52 -3.50
CA LYS A 396 4.84 8.36 -2.51
C LYS A 396 5.46 8.24 -1.13
N TYR A 397 5.79 7.03 -0.73
CA TYR A 397 6.38 6.72 0.57
C TYR A 397 7.91 6.67 0.42
N ARG A 398 8.64 7.11 1.45
CA ARG A 398 10.11 7.26 1.40
C ARG A 398 10.83 6.47 2.49
N ASN A 399 10.11 5.92 3.44
CA ASN A 399 10.64 5.07 4.47
C ASN A 399 10.05 3.67 4.30
N ASN A 400 10.90 2.67 4.26
CA ASN A 400 10.55 1.26 4.22
C ASN A 400 11.06 0.62 5.52
N TYR A 401 10.16 0.31 6.44
CA TYR A 401 10.47 -0.38 7.68
C TYR A 401 10.43 -1.88 7.47
N PHE A 402 11.51 -2.57 7.72
CA PHE A 402 11.59 -4.02 7.61
C PHE A 402 12.69 -4.60 8.50
N TYR A 403 12.60 -5.90 8.78
CA TYR A 403 13.59 -6.68 9.51
C TYR A 403 14.04 -7.92 8.72
N ASP A 404 13.66 -8.03 7.47
CA ASP A 404 13.89 -9.15 6.57
C ASP A 404 14.74 -8.69 5.37
N GLY A 405 16.01 -8.35 5.63
CA GLY A 405 16.90 -7.73 4.66
C GLY A 405 17.56 -8.69 3.67
N SER A 406 17.62 -10.00 3.97
CA SER A 406 18.17 -11.01 3.05
C SER A 406 17.11 -11.59 2.12
N SER A 407 17.53 -12.35 1.10
CA SER A 407 16.63 -12.92 0.09
C SER A 407 16.21 -14.36 0.37
N ALA A 408 16.64 -14.96 1.48
CA ALA A 408 16.24 -16.33 1.80
C ALA A 408 14.73 -16.45 1.95
N LEU A 409 14.10 -17.30 1.18
CA LEU A 409 12.69 -17.59 1.35
C LEU A 409 12.51 -18.87 2.15
N SER A 410 12.13 -18.71 3.41
CA SER A 410 11.50 -19.73 4.22
C SER A 410 10.02 -19.40 4.39
N VAL A 411 9.20 -20.37 4.72
CA VAL A 411 7.77 -20.17 4.93
C VAL A 411 7.30 -20.80 6.22
N ILE A 412 6.31 -20.20 6.85
CA ILE A 412 5.59 -20.78 7.98
C ILE A 412 4.11 -20.96 7.62
N PRO A 413 3.46 -22.06 8.03
CA PRO A 413 2.03 -22.23 7.82
C PRO A 413 1.26 -21.32 8.78
N ILE A 414 0.33 -20.53 8.24
CA ILE A 414 -0.64 -19.75 9.02
C ILE A 414 -2.03 -20.30 8.74
N GLN A 415 -2.62 -20.96 9.73
CA GLN A 415 -3.99 -21.47 9.65
C GLN A 415 -5.01 -20.34 9.74
N ALA A 416 -6.26 -20.61 9.38
CA ALA A 416 -7.37 -19.67 9.55
C ALA A 416 -7.41 -19.06 10.96
N GLY A 417 -7.51 -17.76 11.07
CA GLY A 417 -7.53 -17.01 12.32
C GLY A 417 -6.17 -16.84 13.02
N GLN A 418 -5.10 -17.45 12.54
CA GLN A 418 -3.75 -17.22 13.05
C GLN A 418 -3.15 -15.95 12.49
N SER A 419 -2.26 -15.32 13.26
CA SER A 419 -1.70 -14.01 12.92
C SER A 419 -0.18 -13.99 13.00
N VAL A 420 0.41 -13.17 12.16
CA VAL A 420 1.80 -12.71 12.26
C VAL A 420 1.81 -11.19 12.42
N ALA A 421 2.85 -10.65 13.04
CA ALA A 421 2.97 -9.21 13.23
C ALA A 421 4.43 -8.76 13.17
N ALA A 422 4.62 -7.49 12.80
CA ALA A 422 5.88 -6.79 12.95
C ALA A 422 5.67 -5.51 13.78
N VAL A 423 6.63 -5.20 14.66
CA VAL A 423 6.61 -4.02 15.52
C VAL A 423 7.77 -3.11 15.12
N TYR A 424 7.45 -1.85 14.84
CA TYR A 424 8.41 -0.83 14.41
C TYR A 424 8.34 0.40 15.31
N GLU A 425 9.39 1.21 15.27
CA GLU A 425 9.43 2.53 15.90
C GLU A 425 9.71 3.59 14.84
N THR A 426 8.94 4.69 14.88
CA THR A 426 9.08 5.77 13.90
C THR A 426 10.41 6.51 14.06
N THR A 427 11.10 6.76 12.94
CA THR A 427 12.37 7.49 12.87
C THR A 427 12.21 8.98 12.64
N ALA A 428 10.98 9.47 12.51
CA ALA A 428 10.71 10.88 12.27
C ALA A 428 11.40 11.80 13.30
N GLY A 429 12.13 12.79 12.81
CA GLY A 429 12.84 13.76 13.64
C GLY A 429 11.88 14.60 14.50
N LYS A 430 12.43 15.32 15.45
CA LYS A 430 11.69 16.14 16.43
C LYS A 430 10.64 17.04 15.77
N GLY A 431 9.40 16.91 16.22
CA GLY A 431 8.26 17.71 15.74
C GLY A 431 7.71 17.26 14.38
N LYS A 432 8.14 16.13 13.86
CA LYS A 432 7.58 15.50 12.65
C LYS A 432 6.71 14.30 13.04
N ALA A 433 5.91 13.84 12.11
CA ALA A 433 5.14 12.61 12.20
C ALA A 433 5.37 11.80 10.93
N GLU A 434 4.93 10.58 10.91
CA GLU A 434 4.89 9.76 9.70
C GLU A 434 3.46 9.36 9.35
N VAL A 435 3.24 9.03 8.10
CA VAL A 435 1.99 8.45 7.62
C VAL A 435 2.31 7.11 6.98
N LEU A 436 1.81 6.04 7.58
CA LEU A 436 1.79 4.70 7.00
C LEU A 436 0.61 4.61 6.04
N GLY A 437 0.82 4.11 4.86
CA GLY A 437 -0.24 3.94 3.87
C GLY A 437 -0.08 2.73 2.97
N GLU A 438 1.01 1.98 3.13
CA GLU A 438 1.20 0.69 2.46
C GLU A 438 1.83 -0.32 3.41
N VAL A 439 1.45 -1.58 3.24
CA VAL A 439 2.03 -2.75 3.87
C VAL A 439 2.52 -3.68 2.77
N ASN A 440 3.77 -4.13 2.86
CA ASN A 440 4.32 -5.12 1.95
C ASN A 440 4.49 -6.46 2.69
N LEU A 441 4.19 -7.54 2.01
CA LEU A 441 4.34 -8.90 2.54
C LEU A 441 4.76 -9.88 1.44
N VAL A 442 5.22 -11.06 1.86
CA VAL A 442 5.57 -12.16 0.97
C VAL A 442 4.76 -13.38 1.35
N THR A 443 4.12 -14.01 0.37
CA THR A 443 3.45 -15.29 0.53
C THR A 443 3.86 -16.28 -0.56
N ASN A 444 3.79 -17.56 -0.24
CA ASN A 444 4.05 -18.64 -1.19
C ASN A 444 2.76 -19.46 -1.47
N SER A 445 1.60 -18.83 -1.29
CA SER A 445 0.28 -19.43 -1.56
C SER A 445 -0.54 -18.51 -2.46
N ASP A 446 -1.21 -19.09 -3.43
CA ASP A 446 -2.25 -18.42 -4.21
C ASP A 446 -3.52 -18.22 -3.37
N ASN A 447 -4.37 -17.27 -3.76
CA ASN A 447 -5.67 -16.97 -3.15
C ASN A 447 -5.60 -16.72 -1.63
N ALA A 448 -4.52 -16.10 -1.17
CA ALA A 448 -4.32 -15.82 0.24
C ALA A 448 -5.19 -14.65 0.71
N CYS A 449 -6.05 -14.89 1.70
CA CYS A 449 -6.95 -13.88 2.27
C CYS A 449 -6.42 -13.37 3.61
N TYR A 450 -6.35 -12.04 3.75
CA TYR A 450 -5.78 -11.39 4.92
C TYR A 450 -6.72 -10.37 5.55
N LYS A 451 -6.61 -10.23 6.87
CA LYS A 451 -7.04 -9.06 7.64
C LYS A 451 -5.83 -8.32 8.14
N ILE A 452 -5.72 -7.05 7.80
CA ILE A 452 -4.60 -6.18 8.20
C ILE A 452 -5.10 -5.16 9.21
N GLN A 453 -4.51 -5.14 10.40
CA GLN A 453 -4.75 -4.13 11.42
C GLN A 453 -3.46 -3.43 11.80
N ILE A 454 -3.52 -2.13 11.95
CA ILE A 454 -2.42 -1.32 12.47
C ILE A 454 -2.76 -0.92 13.90
N TYR A 455 -1.85 -1.15 14.83
CA TYR A 455 -1.94 -0.62 16.19
C TYR A 455 -0.90 0.46 16.38
N THR A 456 -1.31 1.59 16.95
CA THR A 456 -0.44 2.76 17.20
C THR A 456 -0.25 2.96 18.69
N ASP A 457 0.86 3.63 19.06
CA ASP A 457 1.15 3.95 20.46
C ASP A 457 1.19 2.69 21.35
N LEU A 458 1.95 1.67 20.93
CA LEU A 458 2.10 0.44 21.72
C LEU A 458 2.63 0.74 23.13
N THR A 459 2.02 0.13 24.13
CA THR A 459 2.41 0.25 25.54
C THR A 459 3.34 -0.88 25.97
N ASP A 460 3.29 -2.02 25.28
CA ASP A 460 4.17 -3.16 25.44
C ASP A 460 4.77 -3.54 24.08
N PRO A 461 6.11 -3.50 23.92
CA PRO A 461 6.75 -3.86 22.65
C PRO A 461 6.68 -5.34 22.32
N TYR A 462 6.32 -6.20 23.28
CA TYR A 462 6.15 -7.63 23.10
C TYR A 462 4.69 -8.07 22.88
N ASP A 463 3.78 -7.10 22.90
CA ASP A 463 2.38 -7.31 22.54
C ASP A 463 1.99 -6.38 21.37
N PRO A 464 2.00 -6.88 20.13
CA PRO A 464 1.61 -6.10 18.95
C PRO A 464 0.20 -5.50 19.00
N GLU A 465 -0.67 -5.93 19.90
CA GLU A 465 -2.05 -5.43 20.06
C GLU A 465 -2.20 -4.50 21.27
N SER A 466 -1.12 -4.21 22.02
CA SER A 466 -1.15 -3.37 23.24
C SER A 466 -1.45 -1.89 22.99
N GLY A 467 -1.53 -1.47 21.72
CA GLY A 467 -1.78 -0.08 21.32
C GLY A 467 -3.24 0.20 20.98
N THR A 468 -3.43 1.32 20.28
CA THR A 468 -4.74 1.71 19.77
C THR A 468 -4.94 1.20 18.35
N ALA A 469 -5.98 0.41 18.10
CA ALA A 469 -6.35 -0.03 16.76
C ALA A 469 -6.67 1.17 15.87
N ALA A 470 -5.98 1.29 14.73
CA ALA A 470 -6.16 2.40 13.81
C ALA A 470 -7.46 2.30 12.99
N TYR A 471 -7.95 1.09 12.76
CA TYR A 471 -9.17 0.82 12.02
C TYR A 471 -10.25 0.27 12.94
N ALA A 472 -11.50 0.70 12.73
CA ALA A 472 -12.67 0.19 13.48
C ALA A 472 -12.96 -1.29 13.16
N ALA A 473 -12.60 -1.72 11.95
CA ALA A 473 -12.52 -3.11 11.51
C ALA A 473 -11.23 -3.27 10.71
N PRO A 474 -10.54 -4.42 10.80
CA PRO A 474 -9.34 -4.68 10.00
C PRO A 474 -9.60 -4.50 8.51
N TYR A 475 -8.58 -4.06 7.77
CA TYR A 475 -8.63 -3.95 6.32
C TYR A 475 -8.52 -5.36 5.71
N GLU A 476 -9.47 -5.74 4.87
CA GLU A 476 -9.49 -7.04 4.20
C GLU A 476 -8.81 -6.95 2.84
N PHE A 477 -8.01 -7.96 2.52
CA PHE A 477 -7.28 -8.04 1.27
C PHE A 477 -7.16 -9.50 0.82
N GLU A 478 -7.25 -9.72 -0.47
CA GLU A 478 -7.02 -11.01 -1.14
C GLU A 478 -5.84 -10.89 -2.10
N GLN A 479 -4.89 -11.81 -1.98
CA GLN A 479 -3.74 -11.92 -2.88
C GLN A 479 -3.97 -13.12 -3.81
N PRO A 480 -4.25 -12.88 -5.10
CA PRO A 480 -4.64 -13.97 -6.01
C PRO A 480 -3.46 -14.88 -6.39
N ILE A 481 -2.25 -14.35 -6.50
CA ILE A 481 -1.05 -15.08 -6.89
C ILE A 481 0.02 -14.90 -5.82
N ALA A 482 0.74 -15.98 -5.51
CA ALA A 482 1.88 -15.97 -4.59
C ALA A 482 2.96 -14.95 -5.00
N GLY A 483 3.79 -14.50 -4.07
CA GLY A 483 4.91 -13.60 -4.32
C GLY A 483 4.98 -12.43 -3.36
N VAL A 484 5.54 -11.33 -3.83
CA VAL A 484 5.71 -10.06 -3.10
C VAL A 484 4.53 -9.15 -3.40
N GLN A 485 3.83 -8.69 -2.37
CA GLN A 485 2.64 -7.86 -2.54
C GLN A 485 2.69 -6.60 -1.68
N THR A 486 2.54 -5.43 -2.30
CA THR A 486 2.36 -4.15 -1.63
C THR A 486 0.89 -3.75 -1.63
N ILE A 487 0.33 -3.64 -0.44
CA ILE A 487 -1.10 -3.41 -0.20
C ILE A 487 -1.29 -1.97 0.27
N SER A 488 -2.03 -1.18 -0.50
CA SER A 488 -2.44 0.15 -0.06
C SER A 488 -3.52 0.04 1.02
N VAL A 489 -3.23 0.54 2.21
CA VAL A 489 -4.14 0.56 3.36
C VAL A 489 -4.61 1.98 3.67
N PRO A 490 -5.74 2.18 4.38
CA PRO A 490 -6.14 3.51 4.83
C PRO A 490 -5.02 4.18 5.64
N GLU A 491 -4.68 5.43 5.30
CA GLU A 491 -3.53 6.12 5.89
C GLU A 491 -3.66 6.27 7.42
N VAL A 492 -2.60 5.92 8.13
CA VAL A 492 -2.47 6.00 9.58
C VAL A 492 -1.35 6.97 9.95
N VAL A 493 -1.68 7.97 10.78
CA VAL A 493 -0.66 8.89 11.29
C VAL A 493 0.03 8.29 12.51
N LEU A 494 1.35 8.21 12.43
CA LEU A 494 2.24 7.69 13.45
C LEU A 494 2.98 8.84 14.13
N LYS A 495 2.97 8.88 15.45
CA LYS A 495 3.67 9.91 16.23
C LYS A 495 5.17 9.69 16.21
N GLN A 496 5.92 10.79 16.38
CA GLN A 496 7.37 10.73 16.53
C GLN A 496 7.79 9.80 17.67
N GLY A 497 8.73 8.88 17.40
CA GLY A 497 9.28 7.96 18.39
C GLY A 497 8.24 7.05 19.03
N SER A 498 7.08 6.86 18.38
CA SER A 498 6.09 5.90 18.86
C SER A 498 6.30 4.55 18.21
N ARG A 499 6.01 3.51 18.96
CA ARG A 499 5.95 2.15 18.43
C ARG A 499 4.58 1.88 17.85
N TYR A 500 4.58 1.16 16.74
CA TYR A 500 3.38 0.70 16.06
C TYR A 500 3.58 -0.73 15.56
N SER A 501 2.50 -1.43 15.32
CA SER A 501 2.54 -2.77 14.73
C SER A 501 1.70 -2.87 13.48
N VAL A 502 2.12 -3.77 12.60
CA VAL A 502 1.35 -4.31 11.48
C VAL A 502 0.97 -5.74 11.84
N VAL A 503 -0.31 -5.99 12.03
CA VAL A 503 -0.84 -7.31 12.36
C VAL A 503 -1.59 -7.88 11.16
N ILE A 504 -1.18 -9.04 10.69
CA ILE A 504 -1.73 -9.74 9.54
C ILE A 504 -2.33 -11.05 10.01
N THR A 505 -3.63 -11.24 9.79
CA THR A 505 -4.36 -12.45 10.17
C THR A 505 -4.83 -13.17 8.91
N ASN A 506 -4.63 -14.47 8.83
CA ASN A 506 -5.27 -15.29 7.79
C ASN A 506 -6.78 -15.29 8.01
N SER A 507 -7.53 -14.68 7.09
CA SER A 507 -8.99 -14.61 7.12
C SER A 507 -9.66 -15.64 6.22
N GLY A 508 -8.88 -16.38 5.41
CA GLY A 508 -9.35 -17.49 4.59
C GLY A 508 -9.60 -18.76 5.41
N ILE A 509 -10.18 -19.73 4.76
CA ILE A 509 -10.39 -21.07 5.34
C ILE A 509 -9.17 -21.98 5.15
N GLU A 510 -8.36 -21.69 4.14
CA GLU A 510 -7.17 -22.46 3.81
C GLU A 510 -5.94 -21.99 4.58
N LYS A 511 -4.99 -22.89 4.73
CA LYS A 511 -3.66 -22.60 5.24
C LYS A 511 -2.91 -21.70 4.25
N ILE A 512 -2.20 -20.68 4.75
CA ILE A 512 -1.31 -19.83 3.95
C ILE A 512 0.14 -20.14 4.31
N SER A 513 0.98 -20.31 3.30
CA SER A 513 2.44 -20.39 3.44
C SER A 513 3.03 -18.96 3.45
N PHE A 514 3.14 -18.37 4.64
CA PHE A 514 3.60 -17.00 4.83
C PHE A 514 5.13 -16.93 4.80
N GLY A 515 5.68 -15.96 4.04
CA GLY A 515 7.12 -15.77 3.90
C GLY A 515 7.78 -15.29 5.18
N VAL A 516 8.86 -15.94 5.54
CA VAL A 516 9.75 -15.55 6.64
C VAL A 516 11.20 -15.55 6.18
N GLU A 517 12.01 -14.77 6.83
CA GLU A 517 13.45 -14.83 6.74
C GLU A 517 13.99 -15.75 7.84
N ALA A 518 14.93 -16.59 7.47
CA ALA A 518 15.71 -17.41 8.38
C ALA A 518 17.09 -17.65 7.78
N LYS A 519 18.10 -17.92 8.59
CA LYS A 519 19.41 -18.31 8.08
C LYS A 519 19.24 -19.53 7.17
N SER A 520 19.69 -19.41 5.94
CA SER A 520 19.52 -20.44 4.91
C SER A 520 20.77 -20.57 4.05
N SER A 521 20.96 -21.78 3.49
CA SER A 521 22.04 -22.06 2.54
C SER A 521 21.46 -22.84 1.36
N TYR A 522 21.69 -22.34 0.17
CA TYR A 522 21.24 -22.92 -1.08
C TYR A 522 22.43 -23.58 -1.79
N GLY A 523 22.60 -24.86 -1.53
CA GLY A 523 23.73 -25.60 -2.10
C GLY A 523 25.09 -24.96 -1.76
N ASN A 524 25.98 -24.94 -2.75
CA ASN A 524 27.35 -24.40 -2.60
C ASN A 524 27.49 -23.02 -3.26
N TRP A 525 26.40 -22.32 -3.59
CA TRP A 525 26.49 -21.06 -4.34
C TRP A 525 25.98 -19.84 -3.60
N PHE A 526 25.01 -20.00 -2.69
CA PHE A 526 24.35 -18.89 -2.03
C PHE A 526 24.02 -19.19 -0.58
N THR A 527 24.30 -18.26 0.31
CA THR A 527 23.97 -18.34 1.73
C THR A 527 23.39 -17.01 2.19
N CYS A 528 22.39 -17.06 3.04
CA CYS A 528 21.82 -15.89 3.71
C CYS A 528 22.09 -15.92 5.20
N THR A 529 22.46 -14.78 5.75
CA THR A 529 22.38 -14.53 7.19
C THR A 529 21.04 -13.87 7.51
N ALA A 530 20.58 -13.99 8.76
CA ALA A 530 19.39 -13.35 9.28
C ALA A 530 19.69 -12.81 10.69
N GLY A 531 19.60 -11.51 10.84
CA GLY A 531 19.80 -10.79 12.10
C GLY A 531 18.51 -10.74 12.91
N ILE A 532 18.08 -11.87 13.43
CA ILE A 532 16.79 -11.99 14.11
C ILE A 532 16.90 -11.51 15.55
N GLU A 533 16.24 -10.40 15.88
CA GLU A 533 16.25 -9.82 17.21
C GLU A 533 14.88 -9.91 17.91
N THR A 534 14.93 -9.90 19.25
CA THR A 534 13.74 -9.94 20.10
C THR A 534 12.92 -8.67 19.92
N GLY A 535 11.60 -8.80 19.84
CA GLY A 535 10.67 -7.68 19.75
C GLY A 535 10.42 -7.18 18.33
N GLN A 536 10.97 -7.83 17.32
CA GLN A 536 10.80 -7.44 15.92
C GLN A 536 9.52 -8.00 15.30
N THR A 537 9.36 -9.32 15.30
CA THR A 537 8.22 -10.00 14.68
C THR A 537 7.65 -11.08 15.58
N PHE A 538 6.38 -11.40 15.37
CA PHE A 538 5.59 -12.22 16.27
C PHE A 538 4.62 -13.13 15.53
N TYR A 539 4.24 -14.22 16.20
CA TYR A 539 3.20 -15.15 15.79
C TYR A 539 2.18 -15.36 16.89
N LYS A 540 0.89 -15.51 16.52
CA LYS A 540 -0.21 -15.78 17.44
C LYS A 540 -1.13 -16.85 16.88
N SER A 541 -1.45 -17.87 17.67
CA SER A 541 -2.43 -18.89 17.29
C SER A 541 -3.85 -18.34 17.29
N ALA A 542 -4.81 -19.05 16.71
CA ALA A 542 -6.21 -18.61 16.58
C ALA A 542 -7.01 -18.67 17.89
N SER A 543 -6.46 -19.20 18.99
CA SER A 543 -7.15 -19.25 20.29
C SER A 543 -7.34 -17.86 20.88
N GLU A 544 -8.50 -17.56 21.42
CA GLU A 544 -8.79 -16.29 22.11
C GLU A 544 -7.86 -16.01 23.31
N THR A 545 -7.31 -17.04 23.91
CA THR A 545 -6.37 -16.95 25.04
C THR A 545 -4.91 -16.97 24.58
N ALA A 546 -4.64 -17.04 23.28
CA ALA A 546 -3.29 -17.11 22.74
C ALA A 546 -2.53 -15.82 23.03
N ARG A 547 -1.27 -15.98 23.42
CA ARG A 547 -0.32 -14.88 23.54
C ARG A 547 0.58 -14.84 22.30
N TRP A 548 1.11 -13.66 22.03
CA TRP A 548 2.10 -13.47 21.01
C TRP A 548 3.40 -14.21 21.35
N THR A 549 3.95 -14.90 20.40
CA THR A 549 5.24 -15.59 20.48
C THR A 549 6.24 -14.85 19.61
N ASP A 550 7.36 -14.46 20.19
CA ASP A 550 8.44 -13.76 19.48
C ASP A 550 9.11 -14.66 18.45
N GLY A 551 9.29 -14.16 17.23
CA GLY A 551 9.91 -14.87 16.11
C GLY A 551 11.34 -15.32 16.39
N LYS A 552 12.10 -14.57 17.20
CA LYS A 552 13.44 -14.95 17.64
C LYS A 552 13.44 -16.32 18.34
N THR A 553 12.43 -16.65 19.13
CA THR A 553 12.33 -17.94 19.79
C THR A 553 12.14 -19.11 18.81
N LYS A 554 11.81 -18.79 17.56
CA LYS A 554 11.61 -19.72 16.45
C LYS A 554 12.66 -19.57 15.35
N ASN A 555 13.64 -18.70 15.54
CA ASN A 555 14.71 -18.39 14.59
C ASN A 555 14.21 -17.93 13.20
N TRP A 556 13.18 -17.09 13.16
CA TRP A 556 12.72 -16.46 11.93
C TRP A 556 12.18 -15.04 12.15
N THR A 557 12.18 -14.26 11.09
CA THR A 557 11.57 -12.92 11.00
C THR A 557 10.48 -12.94 9.93
N ALA A 558 9.28 -12.44 10.23
CA ALA A 558 8.19 -12.36 9.26
C ALA A 558 8.51 -11.31 8.18
N ARG A 559 8.27 -11.66 6.90
CA ARG A 559 8.44 -10.76 5.78
C ARG A 559 7.25 -9.80 5.69
N ILE A 560 7.27 -8.82 6.58
CA ILE A 560 6.29 -7.73 6.65
C ILE A 560 7.08 -6.42 6.56
N LYS A 561 6.64 -5.52 5.70
CA LYS A 561 7.23 -4.18 5.58
C LYS A 561 6.15 -3.12 5.72
N ALA A 562 6.52 -1.98 6.26
CA ALA A 562 5.63 -0.84 6.43
C ALA A 562 6.20 0.37 5.69
N HIS A 563 5.45 0.86 4.71
CA HIS A 563 5.86 2.01 3.92
C HIS A 563 5.24 3.28 4.48
N THR A 564 6.10 4.23 4.85
CA THR A 564 5.69 5.50 5.42
C THR A 564 6.26 6.69 4.66
N ARG A 565 5.64 7.84 4.86
CA ARG A 565 6.18 9.13 4.44
C ARG A 565 6.27 10.07 5.64
N THR A 566 7.37 10.77 5.74
CA THR A 566 7.55 11.78 6.78
C THR A 566 6.69 13.02 6.48
N LEU A 567 5.95 13.47 7.47
CA LEU A 567 5.24 14.75 7.42
C LEU A 567 6.18 15.87 7.89
N ASN A 568 6.29 16.92 7.09
CA ASN A 568 7.07 18.10 7.46
C ASN A 568 6.53 18.74 8.74
N GLN A 569 7.36 19.54 9.46
CA GLN A 569 6.94 20.28 10.66
C GLN A 569 5.72 21.19 10.44
N SER A 570 5.47 21.61 9.22
CA SER A 570 4.31 22.40 8.80
C SER A 570 3.08 21.55 8.46
N TRP A 571 3.16 20.23 8.60
CA TRP A 571 1.98 19.41 8.32
C TRP A 571 0.85 19.74 9.27
N VAL A 572 -0.25 20.00 8.68
CA VAL A 572 -1.50 20.29 9.35
C VAL A 572 -2.61 19.65 8.55
N PRO A 573 -3.68 19.16 9.18
CA PRO A 573 -4.80 18.56 8.46
C PRO A 573 -5.37 19.50 7.41
N ASP A 574 -5.93 18.95 6.36
CA ASP A 574 -6.61 19.70 5.32
C ASP A 574 -7.73 20.57 5.87
N THR A 575 -8.08 21.61 5.12
CA THR A 575 -9.19 22.48 5.49
C THR A 575 -10.51 21.72 5.38
N PRO A 576 -11.29 21.58 6.48
CA PRO A 576 -12.55 20.89 6.43
C PRO A 576 -13.53 21.52 5.44
N VAL A 577 -14.19 20.69 4.64
CA VAL A 577 -15.35 21.09 3.83
C VAL A 577 -16.56 21.06 4.74
N PHE A 578 -17.15 22.22 4.99
CA PHE A 578 -18.26 22.35 5.91
C PHE A 578 -19.41 23.19 5.34
N GLN A 579 -20.58 23.03 5.92
CA GLN A 579 -21.77 23.81 5.67
C GLN A 579 -22.42 24.25 6.97
N VAL A 580 -23.15 25.34 6.92
CA VAL A 580 -23.89 25.86 8.09
C VAL A 580 -25.34 26.10 7.71
N LYS A 581 -26.28 25.65 8.53
CA LYS A 581 -27.71 25.83 8.34
C LYS A 581 -28.36 26.41 9.60
N ALA A 582 -29.09 27.50 9.44
CA ALA A 582 -29.90 28.06 10.51
C ALA A 582 -31.20 27.27 10.68
N TYR A 583 -31.61 27.00 11.90
CA TYR A 583 -32.83 26.28 12.23
C TYR A 583 -33.87 27.17 12.93
N ASN A 584 -35.13 26.99 12.58
CA ASN A 584 -36.28 27.72 13.15
C ASN A 584 -36.39 27.59 14.68
N SER A 585 -35.77 26.58 15.26
CA SER A 585 -35.67 26.37 16.70
C SER A 585 -34.67 27.26 17.41
N GLY A 586 -33.97 28.17 16.70
CA GLY A 586 -33.11 29.19 17.27
C GLY A 586 -31.65 28.76 17.49
N TYR A 587 -31.15 27.84 16.66
CA TYR A 587 -29.73 27.47 16.63
C TYR A 587 -29.21 27.40 15.21
N ASN A 588 -27.90 27.45 15.05
CA ASN A 588 -27.24 27.14 13.79
C ASN A 588 -26.55 25.77 13.94
N LEU A 589 -26.67 24.92 12.90
CA LEU A 589 -25.98 23.64 12.81
C LEU A 589 -24.82 23.77 11.82
N ILE A 590 -23.63 23.50 12.29
CA ILE A 590 -22.41 23.42 11.51
C ILE A 590 -22.15 21.91 11.31
N SER A 591 -21.91 21.47 10.07
CA SER A 591 -21.58 20.09 9.75
C SER A 591 -20.43 20.06 8.74
N TRP A 592 -19.53 19.07 8.84
CA TRP A 592 -18.35 18.94 8.00
C TRP A 592 -18.06 17.48 7.63
N LYS A 593 -17.21 17.32 6.61
CA LYS A 593 -16.69 16.00 6.24
C LYS A 593 -15.47 15.67 7.10
N LYS A 594 -15.29 14.39 7.39
CA LYS A 594 -14.08 13.88 8.06
C LYS A 594 -12.85 14.28 7.25
N VAL A 595 -11.80 14.73 7.94
CA VAL A 595 -10.50 15.06 7.35
C VAL A 595 -9.52 13.96 7.75
N SER A 596 -8.79 13.43 6.76
CA SER A 596 -7.78 12.39 6.99
C SER A 596 -6.69 12.88 7.93
N GLY A 597 -6.27 12.04 8.86
CA GLY A 597 -5.22 12.38 9.84
C GLY A 597 -5.61 13.42 10.91
N ALA A 598 -6.85 13.94 10.92
CA ALA A 598 -7.29 14.82 11.99
C ALA A 598 -7.60 14.02 13.25
N THR A 599 -7.12 14.48 14.42
CA THR A 599 -7.46 13.94 15.74
C THR A 599 -8.61 14.71 16.40
N GLY A 600 -9.01 15.86 15.83
CA GLY A 600 -10.17 16.62 16.29
C GLY A 600 -10.41 17.89 15.49
N TYR A 601 -11.43 18.65 15.91
CA TYR A 601 -11.88 19.84 15.20
C TYR A 601 -12.19 20.97 16.17
N TYR A 602 -11.70 22.18 15.83
CA TYR A 602 -12.14 23.44 16.43
C TYR A 602 -13.24 24.05 15.59
N VAL A 603 -14.32 24.48 16.21
CA VAL A 603 -15.38 25.25 15.58
C VAL A 603 -15.31 26.69 16.09
N TYR A 604 -15.25 27.64 15.17
CA TYR A 604 -15.19 29.06 15.47
C TYR A 604 -16.39 29.81 14.90
N ARG A 605 -16.75 30.88 15.59
CA ARG A 605 -17.79 31.84 15.18
C ARG A 605 -17.28 33.26 15.32
N LYS A 606 -17.70 34.15 14.41
CA LYS A 606 -17.57 35.60 14.57
C LYS A 606 -18.82 36.30 14.05
N PRO A 607 -19.14 37.53 14.52
CA PRO A 607 -20.16 38.37 13.91
C PRO A 607 -19.83 38.64 12.43
N ALA A 608 -20.84 38.65 11.56
CA ALA A 608 -20.63 38.93 10.14
C ALA A 608 -20.18 40.36 9.85
N ALA A 609 -20.54 41.29 10.73
CA ALA A 609 -20.14 42.72 10.64
C ALA A 609 -18.66 42.96 10.93
N GLY A 610 -17.90 41.94 11.35
CA GLY A 610 -16.49 42.05 11.74
C GLY A 610 -16.23 41.53 13.15
N GLY A 611 -14.97 41.60 13.59
CA GLY A 611 -14.55 41.10 14.91
C GLY A 611 -13.66 39.86 14.87
N LYS A 612 -13.15 39.51 16.05
CA LYS A 612 -12.27 38.32 16.23
C LYS A 612 -13.07 37.03 16.19
N TRP A 613 -12.42 35.97 15.73
CA TRP A 613 -12.94 34.63 15.82
C TRP A 613 -12.99 34.18 17.29
N SER A 614 -14.11 33.62 17.71
CA SER A 614 -14.26 32.98 19.02
C SER A 614 -14.40 31.47 18.80
N GLN A 615 -13.60 30.67 19.48
CA GLN A 615 -13.77 29.23 19.52
C GLN A 615 -15.04 28.91 20.32
N ILE A 616 -15.93 28.12 19.73
CA ILE A 616 -17.21 27.77 20.32
C ILE A 616 -17.34 26.27 20.62
N ALA A 617 -16.44 25.47 20.02
CA ALA A 617 -16.31 24.05 20.31
C ALA A 617 -14.90 23.54 20.01
N ASP A 618 -14.54 22.46 20.72
CA ASP A 618 -13.42 21.57 20.52
C ASP A 618 -14.00 20.14 20.61
N VAL A 619 -13.93 19.39 19.52
CA VAL A 619 -14.61 18.11 19.39
C VAL A 619 -13.69 17.06 18.77
N GLY A 620 -13.90 15.80 19.13
CA GLY A 620 -13.12 14.66 18.61
C GLY A 620 -13.45 14.29 17.15
N THR A 621 -12.76 13.28 16.64
CA THR A 621 -12.84 12.83 15.23
C THR A 621 -14.20 12.27 14.83
N SER A 622 -14.96 11.72 15.77
CA SER A 622 -16.30 11.16 15.56
C SER A 622 -17.38 12.23 15.43
N GLU A 623 -17.13 13.42 15.97
CA GLU A 623 -18.08 14.53 15.97
C GLU A 623 -17.94 15.35 14.67
N LEU A 624 -18.78 15.09 13.70
CA LEU A 624 -18.78 15.78 12.40
C LEU A 624 -19.85 16.89 12.29
N LYS A 625 -20.43 17.30 13.41
CA LYS A 625 -21.44 18.36 13.50
C LYS A 625 -21.41 19.05 14.86
N TYR A 626 -21.73 20.33 14.86
CA TYR A 626 -21.86 21.12 16.08
C TYR A 626 -23.12 21.98 16.05
N LYS A 627 -23.87 22.00 17.15
CA LYS A 627 -25.08 22.79 17.31
C LYS A 627 -24.79 24.06 18.12
N ASP A 628 -24.69 25.21 17.43
CA ASP A 628 -24.55 26.48 18.09
C ASP A 628 -25.90 27.05 18.55
N SER A 629 -26.23 26.83 19.81
CA SER A 629 -27.45 27.33 20.46
C SER A 629 -27.27 28.73 21.05
N LYS A 630 -26.07 29.29 21.07
CA LYS A 630 -25.76 30.63 21.63
C LYS A 630 -25.83 31.74 20.59
N VAL A 631 -26.69 31.59 19.58
CA VAL A 631 -26.91 32.63 18.54
C VAL A 631 -28.00 33.61 18.97
N THR A 632 -27.78 34.90 18.67
CA THR A 632 -28.78 35.93 18.87
C THR A 632 -29.71 35.97 17.65
N ALA A 633 -31.03 36.00 17.89
CA ALA A 633 -32.01 36.08 16.82
C ALA A 633 -31.77 37.29 15.90
N ASN A 634 -31.90 37.05 14.58
CA ASN A 634 -31.64 38.04 13.51
C ASN A 634 -30.19 38.56 13.43
N ALA A 635 -29.29 38.03 14.22
CA ALA A 635 -27.87 38.36 14.08
C ALA A 635 -27.22 37.49 12.99
N SER A 636 -26.27 38.09 12.28
CA SER A 636 -25.52 37.42 11.22
C SER A 636 -24.15 36.99 11.72
N TYR A 637 -23.76 35.79 11.39
CA TYR A 637 -22.51 35.16 11.80
C TYR A 637 -21.76 34.56 10.61
N ARG A 638 -20.44 34.48 10.76
CA ARG A 638 -19.60 33.59 9.94
C ARG A 638 -19.02 32.51 10.83
N TYR A 639 -18.88 31.32 10.26
CA TYR A 639 -18.30 30.16 10.91
C TYR A 639 -17.08 29.68 10.16
N THR A 640 -16.23 28.96 10.87
CA THR A 640 -15.19 28.16 10.28
C THR A 640 -14.92 26.92 11.14
N VAL A 641 -14.47 25.87 10.49
CA VAL A 641 -14.00 24.65 11.16
C VAL A 641 -12.52 24.49 10.80
N LYS A 642 -11.70 24.22 11.82
CA LYS A 642 -10.29 23.87 11.66
C LYS A 642 -10.09 22.47 12.16
N ALA A 643 -9.55 21.59 11.31
CA ALA A 643 -9.04 20.32 11.77
C ALA A 643 -7.71 20.53 12.50
N TYR A 644 -7.44 19.72 13.51
CA TYR A 644 -6.13 19.66 14.15
C TYR A 644 -5.67 18.22 14.27
N TYR A 645 -4.36 18.07 14.29
CA TYR A 645 -3.68 16.85 14.65
C TYR A 645 -2.96 17.07 15.98
N GLU A 646 -3.08 16.12 16.89
CA GLU A 646 -2.42 16.18 18.19
C GLU A 646 -1.34 15.10 18.27
N ALA A 647 -0.11 15.51 18.53
CA ALA A 647 1.02 14.64 18.76
C ALA A 647 1.83 15.12 19.96
N SER A 648 2.22 14.21 20.83
CA SER A 648 3.04 14.52 22.02
C SER A 648 2.50 15.69 22.83
N GLY A 649 1.18 15.78 23.02
CA GLY A 649 0.51 16.85 23.78
C GLY A 649 0.47 18.20 23.05
N LYS A 650 0.93 18.29 21.81
CA LYS A 650 0.91 19.51 21.01
C LYS A 650 -0.07 19.37 19.85
N ARG A 651 -0.89 20.40 19.63
CA ARG A 651 -1.90 20.45 18.58
C ARG A 651 -1.43 21.31 17.39
N TYR A 652 -1.49 20.72 16.21
CA TYR A 652 -1.14 21.34 14.94
C TYR A 652 -2.42 21.56 14.14
N SER A 653 -2.85 22.81 14.00
CA SER A 653 -4.11 23.14 13.31
C SER A 653 -3.89 23.45 11.83
N GLY A 654 -4.76 22.91 10.99
CA GLY A 654 -4.82 23.20 9.57
C GLY A 654 -5.23 24.63 9.23
N LYS A 655 -5.19 24.97 7.95
CA LYS A 655 -5.77 26.20 7.42
C LYS A 655 -7.28 26.18 7.61
N TYR A 656 -7.92 27.32 7.46
CA TYR A 656 -9.38 27.41 7.53
C TYR A 656 -9.94 28.20 6.36
N LYS A 657 -11.17 27.87 5.98
CA LYS A 657 -11.97 28.63 5.02
C LYS A 657 -13.09 29.33 5.76
N THR A 658 -13.28 30.61 5.53
CA THR A 658 -14.43 31.34 6.06
C THR A 658 -15.70 30.93 5.32
N GLY A 659 -16.70 30.46 6.06
CA GLY A 659 -18.01 30.12 5.49
C GLY A 659 -18.85 31.33 5.14
N ASP A 660 -19.98 31.06 4.49
CA ASP A 660 -20.97 32.07 4.13
C ASP A 660 -21.53 32.80 5.36
N VAL A 661 -22.12 33.96 5.11
CA VAL A 661 -22.84 34.68 6.17
C VAL A 661 -24.17 33.99 6.42
N ILE A 662 -24.32 33.47 7.64
CA ILE A 662 -25.55 32.83 8.11
C ILE A 662 -26.26 33.72 9.09
N LYS A 663 -27.52 34.00 8.83
CA LYS A 663 -28.37 34.82 9.67
C LYS A 663 -29.23 33.91 10.57
N ALA A 664 -29.05 34.05 11.86
CA ALA A 664 -29.81 33.24 12.84
C ALA A 664 -31.32 33.50 12.69
N ALA A 665 -32.09 32.46 13.00
CA ALA A 665 -33.56 32.50 12.91
C ALA A 665 -34.14 33.72 13.63
N PRO A 666 -35.19 34.35 13.08
CA PRO A 666 -35.88 35.44 13.74
C PRO A 666 -36.48 35.04 15.09
N ALA A 667 -36.55 35.96 16.02
CA ALA A 667 -37.21 35.77 17.30
C ALA A 667 -38.70 35.43 17.13
N VAL A 668 -39.32 34.88 18.17
CA VAL A 668 -40.74 34.50 18.15
C VAL A 668 -41.58 35.73 17.74
N GLN A 669 -42.33 35.59 16.67
CA GLN A 669 -43.19 36.66 16.15
C GLN A 669 -44.57 36.58 16.82
N LYS A 670 -45.05 37.69 17.34
CA LYS A 670 -46.35 37.84 17.95
C LYS A 670 -47.24 38.80 17.12
N VAL A 671 -48.51 38.43 16.93
CA VAL A 671 -49.55 39.37 16.50
C VAL A 671 -49.92 40.25 17.67
N THR A 672 -49.82 41.56 17.49
CA THR A 672 -50.12 42.55 18.56
C THR A 672 -51.59 42.95 18.60
N SER A 673 -52.22 43.00 17.46
CA SER A 673 -53.68 43.23 17.43
C SER A 673 -54.31 42.63 16.14
N VAL A 674 -55.57 42.23 16.24
CA VAL A 674 -56.45 41.89 15.14
C VAL A 674 -57.78 42.61 15.27
N LYS A 675 -58.18 43.38 14.26
CA LYS A 675 -59.40 44.18 14.31
C LYS A 675 -60.20 44.04 13.03
N SER A 676 -61.54 43.91 13.14
CA SER A 676 -62.41 43.95 11.98
C SER A 676 -62.55 45.41 11.50
N GLU A 677 -62.33 45.62 10.21
CA GLU A 677 -62.51 46.93 9.52
C GLU A 677 -63.52 46.76 8.39
N LYS A 678 -64.07 47.87 7.85
CA LYS A 678 -65.08 47.86 6.78
C LYS A 678 -64.67 46.95 5.60
N ASN A 679 -63.41 46.93 5.23
CA ASN A 679 -62.94 46.24 4.03
C ASN A 679 -62.13 44.96 4.33
N GLY A 680 -62.12 44.42 5.55
CA GLY A 680 -61.37 43.22 5.90
C GLY A 680 -61.04 43.11 7.40
N ILE A 681 -60.08 42.24 7.72
CA ILE A 681 -59.50 42.14 9.05
C ILE A 681 -58.06 42.67 9.00
N ARG A 682 -57.76 43.66 9.84
CA ARG A 682 -56.40 44.19 9.97
C ARG A 682 -55.64 43.43 11.03
N ILE A 683 -54.49 42.89 10.65
CA ILE A 683 -53.55 42.21 11.49
C ILE A 683 -52.37 43.19 11.71
N ARG A 684 -51.92 43.39 12.97
CA ARG A 684 -50.75 44.20 13.33
C ARG A 684 -49.76 43.37 14.12
N TRP A 685 -48.46 43.65 13.92
CA TRP A 685 -47.38 43.05 14.64
C TRP A 685 -46.25 44.06 14.87
N LYS A 686 -45.30 43.75 15.76
CA LYS A 686 -44.08 44.55 15.94
C LYS A 686 -43.02 44.06 14.92
N PRO A 687 -42.52 44.94 14.06
CA PRO A 687 -41.46 44.58 13.14
C PRO A 687 -40.22 44.09 13.90
N GLN A 688 -39.54 43.08 13.35
CA GLN A 688 -38.25 42.61 13.88
C GLN A 688 -37.11 43.28 13.11
N LYS A 689 -36.10 43.78 13.83
CA LYS A 689 -34.91 44.35 13.20
C LYS A 689 -34.20 43.24 12.39
N LYS A 690 -33.73 43.58 11.20
CA LYS A 690 -32.93 42.70 10.32
C LYS A 690 -33.66 41.47 9.83
N CYS A 691 -34.97 41.38 9.82
CA CYS A 691 -35.66 40.32 9.06
C CYS A 691 -35.93 40.81 7.62
N ASP A 692 -36.14 39.83 6.70
CA ASP A 692 -36.31 40.12 5.27
C ASP A 692 -37.79 40.23 4.89
N GLY A 693 -38.69 39.82 5.79
CA GLY A 693 -40.14 39.95 5.57
C GLY A 693 -40.97 39.02 6.47
N TYR A 694 -42.23 38.89 6.07
CA TYR A 694 -43.24 38.17 6.85
C TYR A 694 -44.10 37.28 6.00
N TYR A 695 -44.51 36.15 6.58
CA TYR A 695 -45.55 35.26 6.07
C TYR A 695 -46.73 35.36 7.01
N ILE A 696 -47.91 35.71 6.45
CA ILE A 696 -49.20 35.88 7.16
C ILE A 696 -50.05 34.65 6.95
N TYR A 697 -50.46 34.02 8.03
CA TYR A 697 -51.30 32.81 8.01
C TYR A 697 -52.66 33.10 8.64
N ARG A 698 -53.66 32.44 8.14
CA ARG A 698 -55.05 32.51 8.64
C ARG A 698 -55.61 31.09 8.84
N LYS A 699 -56.39 30.88 9.87
CA LYS A 699 -57.23 29.70 10.05
C LYS A 699 -58.60 30.05 10.55
N LYS A 700 -59.63 29.28 10.19
CA LYS A 700 -60.94 29.25 10.86
C LYS A 700 -60.87 28.50 12.18
N LYS A 701 -61.84 28.68 13.09
CA LYS A 701 -61.92 27.89 14.33
C LYS A 701 -62.01 26.39 13.94
N GLY A 702 -61.21 25.54 14.55
CA GLY A 702 -61.09 24.12 14.23
C GLY A 702 -60.24 23.76 13.00
N GLY A 703 -59.83 24.70 12.14
CA GLY A 703 -59.07 24.46 10.95
C GLY A 703 -57.54 24.63 11.11
N SER A 704 -56.81 24.30 10.07
CA SER A 704 -55.33 24.48 9.98
C SER A 704 -54.97 25.84 9.41
N TYR A 705 -53.74 26.33 9.75
CA TYR A 705 -53.22 27.59 9.22
C TYR A 705 -52.86 27.47 7.74
N GLN A 706 -53.40 28.37 6.93
CA GLN A 706 -53.08 28.53 5.51
C GLN A 706 -52.34 29.88 5.28
N LEU A 707 -51.33 29.85 4.43
CA LEU A 707 -50.60 31.03 4.03
C LEU A 707 -51.51 31.94 3.16
N ILE A 708 -51.71 33.19 3.57
CA ILE A 708 -52.57 34.15 2.82
C ILE A 708 -51.76 35.29 2.21
N LYS A 709 -50.56 35.60 2.70
CA LYS A 709 -49.72 36.64 2.16
C LYS A 709 -48.25 36.48 2.54
N LYS A 710 -47.38 36.67 1.56
CA LYS A 710 -45.93 36.88 1.74
C LYS A 710 -45.64 38.39 1.58
N ILE A 711 -44.90 38.95 2.50
CA ILE A 711 -44.47 40.37 2.49
C ILE A 711 -42.94 40.35 2.48
N SER A 712 -42.31 40.93 1.45
CA SER A 712 -40.85 40.98 1.29
C SER A 712 -40.22 42.24 1.88
N ASN A 713 -40.90 42.92 2.79
CA ASN A 713 -40.41 44.08 3.50
C ASN A 713 -40.39 43.79 5.00
N GLY A 714 -39.18 43.72 5.56
CA GLY A 714 -38.93 43.45 7.01
C GLY A 714 -39.42 44.55 7.94
N ASN A 715 -39.68 45.78 7.43
CA ASN A 715 -40.22 46.88 8.21
C ASN A 715 -41.73 46.90 8.27
N SER A 716 -42.42 45.99 7.58
CA SER A 716 -43.88 45.95 7.60
C SER A 716 -44.42 45.59 8.99
N SER A 717 -45.44 46.28 9.42
CA SER A 717 -46.08 46.13 10.74
C SER A 717 -47.55 45.75 10.67
N SER A 718 -48.15 45.72 9.46
CA SER A 718 -49.55 45.35 9.31
C SER A 718 -49.90 44.79 7.96
N TYR A 719 -51.02 44.06 7.92
CA TYR A 719 -51.67 43.56 6.69
C TYR A 719 -53.17 43.61 6.84
N LEU A 720 -53.90 43.97 5.77
CA LEU A 720 -55.36 43.94 5.71
C LEU A 720 -55.80 42.71 4.90
N ASP A 721 -56.40 41.74 5.57
CA ASP A 721 -57.01 40.56 4.92
C ASP A 721 -58.40 40.89 4.36
N LYS A 722 -58.39 41.34 3.13
CA LYS A 722 -59.63 41.63 2.39
C LYS A 722 -60.45 40.39 2.04
N LYS A 723 -59.84 39.19 2.02
CA LYS A 723 -60.46 37.92 1.69
C LYS A 723 -61.14 37.17 2.85
N ALA A 724 -61.09 37.74 4.07
CA ALA A 724 -61.83 37.18 5.18
C ALA A 724 -63.34 37.31 4.91
N GLN A 725 -64.14 36.31 5.20
CA GLN A 725 -65.58 36.32 4.96
C GLN A 725 -66.33 36.97 6.14
N LYS A 726 -67.38 37.77 5.83
CA LYS A 726 -68.26 38.36 6.86
C LYS A 726 -68.90 37.25 7.73
N GLY A 727 -69.08 37.53 8.98
CA GLY A 727 -69.69 36.57 9.92
C GLY A 727 -68.79 35.44 10.42
N VAL A 728 -67.62 35.23 9.81
CA VAL A 728 -66.69 34.14 10.14
C VAL A 728 -65.61 34.59 11.10
N SER A 729 -65.28 33.76 12.11
CA SER A 729 -64.19 33.97 13.06
C SER A 729 -62.89 33.36 12.61
N TYR A 730 -61.82 34.14 12.66
CA TYR A 730 -60.49 33.71 12.25
C TYR A 730 -59.42 33.92 13.32
N TYR A 731 -58.40 33.10 13.27
CA TYR A 731 -57.13 33.27 14.00
C TYR A 731 -56.03 33.58 12.95
N TYR A 732 -55.09 34.43 13.34
CA TYR A 732 -53.96 34.83 12.50
C TYR A 732 -52.66 34.48 13.17
N ALA A 733 -51.67 34.14 12.37
CA ALA A 733 -50.28 34.00 12.77
C ALA A 733 -49.37 34.72 11.78
N VAL A 734 -48.31 35.29 12.29
CA VAL A 734 -47.27 35.96 11.49
C VAL A 734 -45.95 35.28 11.78
N LYS A 735 -45.25 34.84 10.74
CA LYS A 735 -43.85 34.35 10.85
C LYS A 735 -42.97 35.38 10.16
N ALA A 736 -41.96 35.88 10.89
CA ALA A 736 -40.84 36.58 10.26
C ALA A 736 -39.93 35.60 9.57
N TYR A 737 -39.28 35.99 8.48
CA TYR A 737 -38.26 35.17 7.83
C TYR A 737 -37.00 35.97 7.53
N VAL A 738 -35.88 35.22 7.41
CA VAL A 738 -34.60 35.68 6.86
C VAL A 738 -34.24 34.80 5.71
N LYS A 739 -33.61 35.37 4.68
CA LYS A 739 -33.05 34.67 3.53
C LYS A 739 -31.70 34.12 3.91
N GLU A 740 -31.45 32.87 3.55
CA GLU A 740 -30.18 32.18 3.75
C GLU A 740 -29.73 31.50 2.44
N PRO A 741 -28.45 31.23 2.25
CA PRO A 741 -27.95 30.53 1.06
C PRO A 741 -28.67 29.19 0.76
N TYR A 742 -29.09 28.50 1.81
CA TYR A 742 -29.73 27.18 1.72
C TYR A 742 -31.25 27.22 1.97
N GLY A 743 -31.89 28.38 1.76
CA GLY A 743 -33.33 28.57 1.91
C GLY A 743 -33.71 29.48 3.08
N ASN A 744 -34.99 29.87 3.14
CA ASN A 744 -35.46 30.81 4.18
C ASN A 744 -35.56 30.10 5.55
N THR A 745 -35.14 30.83 6.61
CA THR A 745 -35.34 30.44 8.00
C THR A 745 -36.46 31.31 8.62
N TYR A 746 -37.34 30.69 9.38
CA TYR A 746 -38.55 31.31 9.89
C TYR A 746 -38.55 31.39 11.41
N SER A 747 -39.23 32.46 11.95
CA SER A 747 -39.53 32.55 13.36
C SER A 747 -40.55 31.49 13.80
N LYS A 748 -40.52 31.15 15.10
CA LYS A 748 -41.71 30.64 15.77
C LYS A 748 -42.77 31.76 15.83
N TYR A 749 -44.02 31.42 16.06
CA TYR A 749 -45.10 32.38 16.16
C TYR A 749 -45.97 32.15 17.39
N LYS A 750 -46.67 33.19 17.82
CA LYS A 750 -47.82 33.10 18.73
C LYS A 750 -49.07 33.50 17.93
N SER A 751 -50.10 32.67 18.03
CA SER A 751 -51.42 32.94 17.40
C SER A 751 -52.10 34.13 18.02
N SER A 752 -52.90 34.85 17.19
CA SER A 752 -53.80 35.90 17.70
C SER A 752 -54.96 35.30 18.48
N SER A 753 -55.67 36.10 19.27
CA SER A 753 -57.05 35.83 19.67
C SER A 753 -57.98 35.71 18.42
N ALA A 754 -59.13 35.09 18.59
CA ALA A 754 -60.15 35.02 17.55
C ALA A 754 -60.71 36.43 17.21
N VAL A 755 -60.92 36.70 15.96
CA VAL A 755 -61.56 37.89 15.45
C VAL A 755 -62.66 37.53 14.45
N LYS A 756 -63.88 38.00 14.69
CA LYS A 756 -65.02 37.81 13.75
C LYS A 756 -65.06 39.02 12.81
N ARG A 757 -65.11 38.77 11.48
CA ARG A 757 -65.29 39.84 10.53
C ARG A 757 -66.74 40.32 10.61
N LYS A 758 -66.94 41.62 10.91
CA LYS A 758 -68.23 42.28 10.92
C LYS A 758 -68.69 42.62 9.50
#